data_bb9f19948e53a9b8db4b3bc2c5acc50e
#
_entry.id   bb9f19948e53a9b8db4b3bc2c5acc50e
#
_cell.length_a   1.000
_cell.length_b   1.000
_cell.length_c   1.000
_cell.angle_alpha   90.00
_cell.angle_beta   90.00
_cell.angle_gamma   90.00
#
_symmetry.space_group_name_H-M   'P 1'
#
loop_
_entity.id
_entity.type
_entity.pdbx_description
1 polymer ?
#
loop_
_entity_poly.entity_id
_entity_poly.type
_entity_poly.pdbx_seq_one_letter_code
_entity_poly.pdbx_strand_id
1 'polypeptide(L)'
;MKKIIALALFVIAHTALAEISSPVIGRLDNGLDYAILPLHDDKGRLEIRLRVNAGGIDESDTQAGVAHMVEHLVFRASDKHPDGVMNHLHDMGFVRARHYNAVTTTDSTTYLMTPPPKVGLDGSLSALSQMMFFAHITPDDLEKERHIITEEWRGGQGVSARMDEQRKAVIRAGSRSVRSPVIGTLDSITTMPAHELQAFYRTWYAPNNMNLLIVGDVDIDHTKAKIHEYFGQIPAKPLPDRTGSYCEPTLSDRLTITELHDDKSGVSQVAYVLRLDESASRGDNDTARKNRLIDRFALTFITKRLQSEMNNLPNGIKSMVARKSDIGKHTVAIGLFSSVDKDKHKDGLQEIFYQIKRLQDYPITQDELDEYKKDFQIQLDKAHAHSEDRDFAGWVQALVGTALVDKPYLPQKDIATLTQPLLDNLTAQDVQGRVHDWLSAPDRIVQYQAPLAARVTPISVADVEQMRHRANTATLAPPIPKPRPTTIDLPHVITTAYITHMARHGDTRTYTLSTGDRVLWLAHPSAKDKTYIRAVSTAGTQADGLGAWQSQLATGLIFQNTPDEFDKTAWDNFKKTHRLNLSAKQTAHELIVEMSSDNDKLNELMGLYHAQLYRTTIKDGLDDTKSALMSELAPTGVKQAERHRLDELGKLRHLPNHLPSLDELHQLDEDTLNHTWERMTRTPTTFYIVSNATPAHMGQFITLFANPNPPLTAFRHTATPLATSDTVKFAHHNEPRADVQLWTTTPHAWQGVDAMTVNLLKNITSDKLKLTLRDEKLGIYRLSFDTTLNPDTHRIESHLKFTTSPDKADEMIAHAKQVLANLPALITTDDINKAKSTFANQEKSRQNDPYTWLNRLALSDKQGDDLVYLNQVKHLDSHITLANLQRMAGRLYNPDSVQIWIDMPKE
;
A
#
# COMPACT_ATOMS: atom_id res chain seq x y z
N MET A 1 19.57 8.74 75.91
CA MET A 1 19.84 7.67 74.99
C MET A 1 18.53 7.33 74.29
N LYS A 2 18.13 8.10 73.32
CA LYS A 2 16.87 7.87 72.59
C LYS A 2 17.20 7.58 71.13
N LYS A 3 16.87 6.39 70.61
CA LYS A 3 16.96 5.99 69.21
C LYS A 3 15.78 6.63 68.47
N ILE A 4 16.12 7.44 67.49
CA ILE A 4 15.14 7.95 66.50
C ILE A 4 15.14 6.99 65.34
N ILE A 5 14.00 6.32 65.10
CA ILE A 5 13.74 5.51 63.93
C ILE A 5 13.13 6.44 62.91
N ALA A 6 13.83 6.69 61.78
CA ALA A 6 13.26 7.41 60.63
C ALA A 6 12.47 6.41 59.76
N LEU A 7 11.18 6.61 59.68
CA LEU A 7 10.25 5.86 58.81
C LEU A 7 10.29 6.53 57.43
N ALA A 8 10.95 5.91 56.45
CA ALA A 8 10.91 6.34 55.06
C ALA A 8 9.60 5.83 54.44
N LEU A 9 8.67 6.74 54.22
CA LEU A 9 7.49 6.48 53.38
C LEU A 9 7.94 6.38 51.92
N PHE A 10 7.96 5.18 51.40
CA PHE A 10 8.03 4.95 49.93
C PHE A 10 6.63 5.24 49.38
N VAL A 11 6.45 6.38 48.78
CA VAL A 11 5.29 6.65 47.93
C VAL A 11 5.52 5.90 46.61
N ILE A 12 4.92 4.73 46.50
CA ILE A 12 4.81 4.01 45.22
C ILE A 12 3.77 4.81 44.41
N ALA A 13 4.25 5.64 43.50
CA ALA A 13 3.42 6.19 42.45
C ALA A 13 2.97 5.00 41.58
N HIS A 14 1.79 4.50 41.83
CA HIS A 14 1.09 3.67 40.84
C HIS A 14 0.77 4.62 39.70
N THR A 15 1.55 4.56 38.61
CA THR A 15 1.05 4.97 37.31
C THR A 15 -0.07 3.99 36.98
N ALA A 16 -1.30 4.42 37.22
CA ALA A 16 -2.45 3.74 36.68
C ALA A 16 -2.29 3.78 35.16
N LEU A 17 -1.84 2.68 34.57
CA LEU A 17 -2.09 2.39 33.18
C LEU A 17 -3.62 2.42 33.08
N ALA A 18 -4.17 3.46 32.46
CA ALA A 18 -5.58 3.54 32.18
C ALA A 18 -5.94 2.29 31.38
N GLU A 19 -6.67 1.39 32.01
CA GLU A 19 -7.24 0.22 31.35
C GLU A 19 -8.08 0.77 30.18
N ILE A 20 -7.67 0.48 28.92
CA ILE A 20 -8.38 0.99 27.76
C ILE A 20 -9.78 0.39 27.82
N SER A 21 -10.78 1.23 28.08
CA SER A 21 -12.17 0.80 28.25
C SER A 21 -12.70 0.24 26.92
N SER A 22 -13.47 -0.83 27.00
CA SER A 22 -14.21 -1.35 25.85
C SER A 22 -15.13 -0.27 25.27
N PRO A 23 -15.42 -0.28 23.96
CA PRO A 23 -16.32 0.71 23.37
C PRO A 23 -17.71 0.62 24.00
N VAL A 24 -18.29 1.76 24.28
CA VAL A 24 -19.67 1.88 24.73
C VAL A 24 -20.58 1.81 23.53
N ILE A 25 -21.38 0.77 23.42
CA ILE A 25 -22.36 0.55 22.36
C ILE A 25 -23.74 1.00 22.86
N GLY A 26 -24.49 1.69 22.01
CA GLY A 26 -25.86 2.12 22.33
C GLY A 26 -26.71 2.29 21.09
N ARG A 27 -28.02 2.44 21.31
CA ARG A 27 -29.03 2.71 20.28
C ARG A 27 -29.97 3.79 20.79
N LEU A 28 -30.26 4.77 19.96
CA LEU A 28 -31.30 5.78 20.24
C LEU A 28 -32.71 5.19 19.98
N ASP A 29 -33.73 5.82 20.55
CA ASP A 29 -35.13 5.41 20.38
C ASP A 29 -35.58 5.44 18.91
N ASN A 30 -34.98 6.29 18.11
CA ASN A 30 -35.21 6.38 16.65
C ASN A 30 -34.40 5.35 15.81
N GLY A 31 -33.68 4.45 16.48
CA GLY A 31 -32.99 3.35 15.83
C GLY A 31 -31.56 3.67 15.36
N LEU A 32 -31.00 4.84 15.62
CA LEU A 32 -29.58 5.11 15.34
C LEU A 32 -28.69 4.28 16.26
N ASP A 33 -27.83 3.45 15.70
CA ASP A 33 -26.79 2.73 16.43
C ASP A 33 -25.54 3.59 16.61
N TYR A 34 -24.92 3.54 17.78
CA TYR A 34 -23.68 4.25 18.03
C TYR A 34 -22.67 3.47 18.87
N ALA A 35 -21.40 3.75 18.63
CA ALA A 35 -20.29 3.26 19.43
C ALA A 35 -19.37 4.41 19.81
N ILE A 36 -18.97 4.47 21.09
CA ILE A 36 -18.08 5.50 21.64
C ILE A 36 -16.89 4.80 22.28
N LEU A 37 -15.66 5.14 21.85
CA LEU A 37 -14.43 4.71 22.52
C LEU A 37 -13.66 5.95 22.99
N PRO A 38 -13.65 6.25 24.29
CA PRO A 38 -12.80 7.31 24.83
C PRO A 38 -11.35 6.88 24.79
N LEU A 39 -10.53 7.64 24.08
CA LEU A 39 -9.09 7.46 23.99
C LEU A 39 -8.43 8.80 24.28
N HIS A 40 -7.95 8.97 25.50
CA HIS A 40 -7.20 10.16 25.88
C HIS A 40 -5.74 10.01 25.41
N ASP A 41 -5.34 10.86 24.48
CA ASP A 41 -3.96 10.96 24.06
C ASP A 41 -3.44 12.40 24.17
N ASP A 42 -2.13 12.55 24.20
CA ASP A 42 -1.47 13.87 24.32
C ASP A 42 -1.84 14.86 23.17
N LYS A 43 -2.56 14.40 22.15
CA LYS A 43 -2.91 15.17 20.95
C LYS A 43 -4.36 15.61 20.90
N GLY A 44 -5.19 15.13 21.82
CA GLY A 44 -6.64 15.40 21.81
C GLY A 44 -7.31 15.02 20.50
N ARG A 45 -6.93 13.87 19.92
CA ARG A 45 -7.47 13.40 18.64
C ARG A 45 -8.91 12.96 18.77
N LEU A 46 -9.69 13.24 17.72
CA LEU A 46 -11.07 12.82 17.59
C LEU A 46 -11.31 12.31 16.16
N GLU A 47 -11.91 11.13 16.05
CA GLU A 47 -12.37 10.55 14.79
C GLU A 47 -13.86 10.25 14.92
N ILE A 48 -14.65 10.74 13.95
CA ILE A 48 -16.09 10.50 13.87
C ILE A 48 -16.37 9.86 12.51
N ARG A 49 -17.08 8.74 12.51
CA ARG A 49 -17.56 8.10 11.30
C ARG A 49 -19.04 7.84 11.38
N LEU A 50 -19.76 8.24 10.36
CA LEU A 50 -21.17 7.92 10.21
C LEU A 50 -21.36 7.11 8.93
N ARG A 51 -21.87 5.91 9.07
CA ARG A 51 -22.23 5.03 7.97
C ARG A 51 -23.74 5.08 7.73
N VAL A 52 -24.12 5.40 6.53
CA VAL A 52 -25.46 5.17 6.00
C VAL A 52 -25.45 3.80 5.33
N ASN A 53 -26.31 2.89 5.74
CA ASN A 53 -26.41 1.54 5.17
C ASN A 53 -27.20 1.59 3.84
N ALA A 54 -26.68 2.39 2.90
CA ALA A 54 -27.20 2.52 1.54
C ALA A 54 -26.06 2.88 0.57
N GLY A 55 -26.03 2.20 -0.56
CA GLY A 55 -25.02 2.37 -1.59
C GLY A 55 -25.53 2.02 -2.98
N GLY A 56 -24.66 1.74 -3.93
CA GLY A 56 -25.04 1.46 -5.32
C GLY A 56 -26.03 0.31 -5.52
N ILE A 57 -26.08 -0.66 -4.59
CA ILE A 57 -27.02 -1.78 -4.64
C ILE A 57 -28.47 -1.36 -4.37
N ASP A 58 -28.66 -0.22 -3.72
CA ASP A 58 -29.96 0.30 -3.31
C ASP A 58 -30.58 1.22 -4.36
N GLU A 59 -29.86 1.49 -5.45
CA GLU A 59 -30.33 2.27 -6.59
C GLU A 59 -31.36 1.50 -7.40
N SER A 60 -32.35 2.20 -7.96
CA SER A 60 -33.25 1.64 -8.96
C SER A 60 -32.55 1.52 -10.32
N ASP A 61 -33.21 0.91 -11.30
CA ASP A 61 -32.65 0.75 -12.64
C ASP A 61 -32.42 2.07 -13.37
N THR A 62 -33.09 3.16 -12.94
CA THR A 62 -32.96 4.52 -13.49
C THR A 62 -32.01 5.40 -12.68
N GLN A 63 -31.42 4.90 -11.57
CA GLN A 63 -30.67 5.67 -10.60
C GLN A 63 -29.17 5.33 -10.57
N ALA A 64 -28.57 4.92 -11.70
CA ALA A 64 -27.15 4.55 -11.74
C ALA A 64 -26.24 5.69 -11.23
N GLY A 65 -25.54 5.46 -10.10
CA GLY A 65 -24.62 6.42 -9.47
C GLY A 65 -25.28 7.43 -8.54
N VAL A 66 -26.57 7.32 -8.28
CA VAL A 66 -27.30 8.26 -7.40
C VAL A 66 -26.76 8.25 -5.99
N ALA A 67 -26.40 7.11 -5.42
CA ALA A 67 -25.82 7.03 -4.07
C ALA A 67 -24.55 7.87 -3.94
N HIS A 68 -23.66 7.80 -4.93
CA HIS A 68 -22.44 8.57 -4.98
C HIS A 68 -22.69 10.07 -5.23
N MET A 69 -23.62 10.41 -6.10
CA MET A 69 -24.02 11.80 -6.32
C MET A 69 -24.59 12.44 -5.06
N VAL A 70 -25.41 11.71 -4.29
CA VAL A 70 -25.94 12.18 -2.99
C VAL A 70 -24.82 12.39 -1.99
N GLU A 71 -23.78 11.52 -1.98
CA GLU A 71 -22.58 11.73 -1.16
C GLU A 71 -21.96 13.11 -1.39
N HIS A 72 -21.84 13.54 -2.65
CA HIS A 72 -21.31 14.88 -2.98
C HIS A 72 -22.25 15.99 -2.53
N LEU A 73 -23.55 15.84 -2.78
CA LEU A 73 -24.51 16.92 -2.62
C LEU A 73 -24.88 17.22 -1.16
N VAL A 74 -24.73 16.28 -0.23
CA VAL A 74 -24.99 16.56 1.20
C VAL A 74 -23.98 17.54 1.81
N PHE A 75 -22.86 17.79 1.17
CA PHE A 75 -21.91 18.85 1.54
C PHE A 75 -22.31 20.24 1.04
N ARG A 76 -23.33 20.34 0.19
CA ARG A 76 -23.86 21.59 -0.37
C ARG A 76 -24.91 22.21 0.56
N ALA A 77 -25.87 22.90 0.02
CA ALA A 77 -26.86 23.63 0.77
C ALA A 77 -27.66 22.76 1.75
N SER A 78 -27.88 23.28 2.96
CA SER A 78 -28.72 22.69 4.00
C SER A 78 -29.52 23.78 4.74
N ASP A 79 -30.45 23.39 5.60
CA ASP A 79 -31.31 24.33 6.34
C ASP A 79 -30.50 25.40 7.10
N LYS A 80 -29.45 25.03 7.80
CA LYS A 80 -28.60 25.96 8.55
C LYS A 80 -27.46 26.56 7.74
N HIS A 81 -27.12 25.98 6.63
CA HIS A 81 -25.98 26.39 5.79
C HIS A 81 -26.42 26.50 4.32
N PRO A 82 -27.19 27.55 3.98
CA PRO A 82 -27.69 27.74 2.61
C PRO A 82 -26.55 27.91 1.58
N ASP A 83 -25.42 28.48 2.02
CA ASP A 83 -24.19 28.62 1.19
C ASP A 83 -23.33 27.34 1.12
N GLY A 84 -23.74 26.27 1.78
CA GLY A 84 -23.13 24.97 1.78
C GLY A 84 -22.45 24.56 3.09
N VAL A 85 -22.65 23.31 3.50
CA VAL A 85 -22.00 22.72 4.69
C VAL A 85 -20.47 22.71 4.49
N MET A 86 -19.99 22.51 3.27
CA MET A 86 -18.55 22.54 2.94
C MET A 86 -17.92 23.90 3.28
N ASN A 87 -18.60 25.00 2.97
CA ASN A 87 -18.13 26.37 3.30
C ASN A 87 -18.08 26.57 4.81
N HIS A 88 -19.11 26.14 5.51
CA HIS A 88 -19.14 26.17 6.98
C HIS A 88 -18.01 25.34 7.61
N LEU A 89 -17.74 24.14 7.10
CA LEU A 89 -16.61 23.31 7.54
C LEU A 89 -15.28 24.03 7.30
N HIS A 90 -15.12 24.66 6.14
CA HIS A 90 -13.92 25.45 5.83
C HIS A 90 -13.73 26.62 6.81
N ASP A 91 -14.80 27.36 7.13
CA ASP A 91 -14.77 28.49 8.08
C ASP A 91 -14.39 28.04 9.49
N MET A 92 -14.80 26.82 9.88
CA MET A 92 -14.37 26.18 11.12
C MET A 92 -12.92 25.67 11.07
N GLY A 93 -12.24 25.74 9.92
CA GLY A 93 -10.85 25.29 9.75
C GLY A 93 -10.69 23.85 9.30
N PHE A 94 -11.76 23.18 8.84
CA PHE A 94 -11.63 21.88 8.20
C PHE A 94 -11.03 22.02 6.80
N VAL A 95 -10.24 21.02 6.42
CA VAL A 95 -9.69 20.89 5.06
C VAL A 95 -10.21 19.58 4.47
N ARG A 96 -10.82 19.65 3.29
CA ARG A 96 -11.34 18.47 2.57
C ARG A 96 -10.24 17.44 2.31
N ALA A 97 -10.58 16.16 2.36
CA ALA A 97 -9.69 15.00 2.23
C ALA A 97 -8.63 14.86 3.35
N ARG A 98 -8.48 15.83 4.22
CA ARG A 98 -7.62 15.76 5.41
C ARG A 98 -8.43 15.61 6.70
N HIS A 99 -9.44 16.45 6.88
CA HIS A 99 -10.25 16.53 8.10
C HIS A 99 -11.65 15.97 7.89
N TYR A 100 -12.10 15.86 6.66
CA TYR A 100 -13.35 15.19 6.31
C TYR A 100 -13.27 14.59 4.92
N ASN A 101 -14.00 13.51 4.74
CA ASN A 101 -14.17 12.81 3.48
C ASN A 101 -15.44 11.96 3.53
N ALA A 102 -15.84 11.41 2.39
CA ALA A 102 -16.86 10.39 2.33
C ALA A 102 -16.46 9.32 1.29
N VAL A 103 -17.08 8.15 1.38
CA VAL A 103 -16.85 7.03 0.47
C VAL A 103 -18.15 6.28 0.28
N THR A 104 -18.62 6.18 -0.94
CA THR A 104 -19.72 5.31 -1.35
C THR A 104 -19.19 3.98 -1.86
N THR A 105 -19.79 2.91 -1.37
CA THR A 105 -19.52 1.53 -1.80
C THR A 105 -20.77 0.91 -2.40
N THR A 106 -20.69 -0.38 -2.70
CA THR A 106 -21.87 -1.11 -3.21
C THR A 106 -23.02 -1.12 -2.20
N ASP A 107 -22.77 -1.18 -0.89
CA ASP A 107 -23.76 -1.40 0.15
C ASP A 107 -23.87 -0.28 1.20
N SER A 108 -23.05 0.75 1.10
CA SER A 108 -23.02 1.82 2.10
C SER A 108 -22.38 3.10 1.61
N THR A 109 -22.70 4.21 2.30
CA THR A 109 -21.99 5.48 2.21
C THR A 109 -21.47 5.86 3.58
N THR A 110 -20.16 6.05 3.73
CA THR A 110 -19.52 6.37 5.02
C THR A 110 -18.91 7.77 4.99
N TYR A 111 -19.28 8.59 5.95
CA TYR A 111 -18.77 9.95 6.17
C TYR A 111 -17.74 9.94 7.28
N LEU A 112 -16.61 10.59 7.07
CA LEU A 112 -15.47 10.65 8.00
C LEU A 112 -15.24 12.10 8.42
N MET A 113 -15.01 12.32 9.72
CA MET A 113 -14.55 13.61 10.24
C MET A 113 -13.43 13.41 11.26
N THR A 114 -12.33 14.13 11.08
CA THR A 114 -11.21 14.25 12.02
C THR A 114 -11.07 15.74 12.35
N PRO A 115 -11.89 16.28 13.24
CA PRO A 115 -12.01 17.73 13.43
C PRO A 115 -10.69 18.34 13.88
N PRO A 116 -10.42 19.61 13.49
CA PRO A 116 -9.38 20.41 14.13
C PRO A 116 -9.64 20.51 15.65
N PRO A 117 -8.61 20.53 16.51
CA PRO A 117 -8.79 20.49 17.98
C PRO A 117 -9.70 21.59 18.55
N LYS A 118 -9.81 22.75 17.88
CA LYS A 118 -10.66 23.87 18.30
C LYS A 118 -12.16 23.66 18.03
N VAL A 119 -12.51 22.75 17.12
CA VAL A 119 -13.90 22.50 16.72
C VAL A 119 -14.54 21.45 17.60
N GLY A 120 -13.77 20.38 17.89
CA GLY A 120 -14.20 19.31 18.75
C GLY A 120 -15.41 18.51 18.23
N LEU A 121 -16.11 17.88 19.18
CA LEU A 121 -17.25 16.99 18.93
C LEU A 121 -18.47 17.75 18.42
N ASP A 122 -18.81 18.85 19.07
CA ASP A 122 -20.08 19.56 18.92
C ASP A 122 -20.28 20.13 17.51
N GLY A 123 -19.31 20.90 17.02
CA GLY A 123 -19.34 21.43 15.65
C GLY A 123 -19.37 20.33 14.58
N SER A 124 -18.69 19.21 14.83
CA SER A 124 -18.67 18.08 13.90
C SER A 124 -20.02 17.35 13.83
N LEU A 125 -20.65 17.06 14.97
CA LEU A 125 -21.96 16.41 15.01
C LEU A 125 -23.06 17.32 14.46
N SER A 126 -22.96 18.63 14.70
CA SER A 126 -23.88 19.63 14.11
C SER A 126 -23.80 19.60 12.58
N ALA A 127 -22.59 19.63 11.99
CA ALA A 127 -22.41 19.58 10.54
C ALA A 127 -22.91 18.24 9.96
N LEU A 128 -22.58 17.11 10.60
CA LEU A 128 -23.08 15.79 10.18
C LEU A 128 -24.60 15.71 10.20
N SER A 129 -25.24 16.24 11.23
CA SER A 129 -26.71 16.27 11.31
C SER A 129 -27.32 17.05 10.13
N GLN A 130 -26.73 18.20 9.75
CA GLN A 130 -27.16 18.96 8.59
C GLN A 130 -27.02 18.16 7.27
N MET A 131 -25.91 17.45 7.09
CA MET A 131 -25.69 16.60 5.92
C MET A 131 -26.67 15.43 5.87
N MET A 132 -26.93 14.79 7.01
CA MET A 132 -27.71 13.54 7.05
C MET A 132 -29.22 13.76 6.94
N PHE A 133 -29.75 14.91 7.40
CA PHE A 133 -31.19 15.05 7.53
C PHE A 133 -31.75 16.34 6.90
N PHE A 134 -30.94 17.33 6.60
CA PHE A 134 -31.38 18.66 6.21
C PHE A 134 -30.74 19.19 4.91
N ALA A 135 -30.10 18.29 4.11
CA ALA A 135 -29.53 18.66 2.83
C ALA A 135 -30.65 18.94 1.79
N HIS A 136 -30.53 20.03 1.04
CA HIS A 136 -31.54 20.44 0.08
C HIS A 136 -31.48 19.71 -1.26
N ILE A 137 -30.28 19.34 -1.73
CA ILE A 137 -30.03 18.69 -3.03
C ILE A 137 -30.70 19.49 -4.16
N THR A 138 -30.19 20.71 -4.40
CA THR A 138 -30.77 21.62 -5.38
C THR A 138 -30.30 21.30 -6.80
N PRO A 139 -31.07 21.62 -7.85
CA PRO A 139 -30.60 21.50 -9.23
C PRO A 139 -29.32 22.29 -9.48
N ASP A 140 -29.19 23.49 -8.94
CA ASP A 140 -28.02 24.35 -9.14
C ASP A 140 -26.73 23.74 -8.53
N ASP A 141 -26.86 23.14 -7.35
CA ASP A 141 -25.73 22.45 -6.72
C ASP A 141 -25.38 21.17 -7.47
N LEU A 142 -26.36 20.46 -8.00
CA LEU A 142 -26.14 19.29 -8.83
C LEU A 142 -25.36 19.64 -10.10
N GLU A 143 -25.70 20.73 -10.78
CA GLU A 143 -24.95 21.15 -11.98
C GLU A 143 -23.47 21.47 -11.66
N LYS A 144 -23.19 22.09 -10.53
CA LYS A 144 -21.80 22.31 -10.07
C LYS A 144 -21.07 21.00 -9.81
N GLU A 145 -21.71 20.05 -9.11
CA GLU A 145 -21.09 18.77 -8.77
C GLU A 145 -20.93 17.85 -9.99
N ARG A 146 -21.80 17.93 -11.03
CA ARG A 146 -21.64 17.14 -12.26
C ARG A 146 -20.25 17.26 -12.86
N HIS A 147 -19.70 18.48 -12.89
CA HIS A 147 -18.34 18.68 -13.41
C HIS A 147 -17.30 17.94 -12.60
N ILE A 148 -17.40 18.01 -11.26
CA ILE A 148 -16.45 17.33 -10.35
C ILE A 148 -16.57 15.81 -10.46
N ILE A 149 -17.80 15.29 -10.46
CA ILE A 149 -18.08 13.84 -10.57
C ILE A 149 -17.65 13.31 -11.95
N THR A 150 -17.85 14.12 -13.02
CA THR A 150 -17.38 13.75 -14.37
C THR A 150 -15.86 13.62 -14.43
N GLU A 151 -15.13 14.56 -13.81
CA GLU A 151 -13.67 14.46 -13.75
C GLU A 151 -13.21 13.29 -12.87
N GLU A 152 -13.93 12.97 -11.79
CA GLU A 152 -13.68 11.77 -11.01
C GLU A 152 -13.90 10.49 -11.82
N TRP A 153 -15.01 10.41 -12.54
CA TRP A 153 -15.31 9.29 -13.44
C TRP A 153 -14.20 9.11 -14.48
N ARG A 154 -13.75 10.21 -15.12
CA ARG A 154 -12.63 10.16 -16.08
C ARG A 154 -11.36 9.64 -15.44
N GLY A 155 -11.03 10.10 -14.25
CA GLY A 155 -9.86 9.65 -13.50
C GLY A 155 -9.89 8.17 -13.11
N GLY A 156 -11.09 7.59 -12.98
CA GLY A 156 -11.32 6.18 -12.68
C GLY A 156 -11.25 5.25 -13.90
N GLN A 157 -11.26 5.81 -15.13
CA GLN A 157 -11.23 4.99 -16.35
C GLN A 157 -9.84 4.37 -16.56
N GLY A 158 -9.82 3.11 -17.00
CA GLY A 158 -8.58 2.42 -17.35
C GLY A 158 -8.78 0.92 -17.51
N VAL A 159 -7.72 0.23 -17.93
CA VAL A 159 -7.71 -1.24 -18.14
C VAL A 159 -8.21 -1.98 -16.91
N SER A 160 -7.73 -1.62 -15.74
CA SER A 160 -8.11 -2.29 -14.49
C SER A 160 -9.61 -2.19 -14.22
N ALA A 161 -10.20 -1.01 -14.41
CA ALA A 161 -11.63 -0.80 -14.20
C ALA A 161 -12.49 -1.63 -15.18
N ARG A 162 -12.14 -1.57 -16.49
CA ARG A 162 -12.87 -2.35 -17.51
C ARG A 162 -12.78 -3.85 -17.32
N MET A 163 -11.59 -4.35 -16.92
CA MET A 163 -11.40 -5.78 -16.65
C MET A 163 -12.10 -6.21 -15.36
N ASP A 164 -12.14 -5.36 -14.35
CA ASP A 164 -12.83 -5.64 -13.09
C ASP A 164 -14.35 -5.68 -13.30
N GLU A 165 -14.89 -4.80 -14.11
CA GLU A 165 -16.31 -4.79 -14.48
C GLU A 165 -16.71 -6.09 -15.19
N GLN A 166 -15.95 -6.51 -16.22
CA GLN A 166 -16.20 -7.79 -16.92
C GLN A 166 -16.14 -8.98 -15.96
N ARG A 167 -15.15 -8.99 -15.06
CA ARG A 167 -15.00 -10.07 -14.07
C ARG A 167 -16.14 -10.09 -13.08
N LYS A 168 -16.56 -8.94 -12.56
CA LYS A 168 -17.69 -8.81 -11.64
C LYS A 168 -19.00 -9.26 -12.28
N ALA A 169 -19.23 -8.88 -13.54
CA ALA A 169 -20.44 -9.26 -14.26
C ALA A 169 -20.66 -10.77 -14.32
N VAL A 170 -19.59 -11.55 -14.39
CA VAL A 170 -19.64 -13.01 -14.41
C VAL A 170 -19.69 -13.60 -12.99
N ILE A 171 -18.76 -13.20 -12.12
CA ILE A 171 -18.63 -13.81 -10.79
C ILE A 171 -19.81 -13.44 -9.89
N ARG A 172 -20.39 -12.26 -10.04
CA ARG A 172 -21.55 -11.78 -9.28
C ARG A 172 -22.85 -11.77 -10.08
N ALA A 173 -22.91 -12.56 -11.16
CA ALA A 173 -24.11 -12.67 -11.99
C ALA A 173 -25.36 -12.95 -11.15
N GLY A 174 -26.43 -12.19 -11.40
CA GLY A 174 -27.70 -12.27 -10.66
C GLY A 174 -27.79 -11.34 -9.43
N SER A 175 -26.68 -10.82 -8.92
CA SER A 175 -26.68 -9.78 -7.87
C SER A 175 -26.98 -8.40 -8.45
N ARG A 176 -27.67 -7.56 -7.69
CA ARG A 176 -27.84 -6.14 -8.05
C ARG A 176 -26.52 -5.37 -8.15
N SER A 177 -25.46 -5.83 -7.48
CA SER A 177 -24.13 -5.19 -7.49
C SER A 177 -23.45 -5.11 -8.86
N VAL A 178 -23.98 -5.79 -9.89
CA VAL A 178 -23.43 -5.75 -11.26
C VAL A 178 -24.23 -4.88 -12.21
N ARG A 179 -25.28 -4.19 -11.74
CA ARG A 179 -26.16 -3.37 -12.62
C ARG A 179 -25.46 -2.13 -13.15
N SER A 180 -24.71 -1.44 -12.28
CA SER A 180 -23.98 -0.23 -12.64
C SER A 180 -22.74 -0.06 -11.78
N PRO A 181 -21.71 0.67 -12.25
CA PRO A 181 -20.63 1.14 -11.39
C PRO A 181 -21.18 2.06 -10.28
N VAL A 182 -20.58 2.02 -9.10
CA VAL A 182 -21.01 2.87 -7.95
C VAL A 182 -20.97 4.36 -8.29
N ILE A 183 -19.99 4.79 -9.08
CA ILE A 183 -19.90 6.19 -9.55
C ILE A 183 -20.96 6.53 -10.62
N GLY A 184 -21.63 5.53 -11.20
CA GLY A 184 -22.53 5.71 -12.32
C GLY A 184 -21.83 5.64 -13.68
N THR A 185 -22.59 5.91 -14.72
CA THR A 185 -22.10 6.04 -16.11
C THR A 185 -21.98 7.52 -16.47
N LEU A 186 -21.23 7.85 -17.52
CA LEU A 186 -21.14 9.23 -18.00
C LEU A 186 -22.54 9.80 -18.34
N ASP A 187 -23.39 9.00 -18.97
CA ASP A 187 -24.77 9.38 -19.28
C ASP A 187 -25.56 9.69 -18.01
N SER A 188 -25.57 8.79 -17.02
CA SER A 188 -26.31 9.03 -15.76
C SER A 188 -25.76 10.23 -14.99
N ILE A 189 -24.44 10.45 -14.95
CA ILE A 189 -23.82 11.59 -14.31
C ILE A 189 -24.31 12.90 -14.94
N THR A 190 -24.39 12.94 -16.27
CA THR A 190 -24.71 14.18 -17.01
C THR A 190 -26.21 14.45 -17.12
N THR A 191 -27.07 13.43 -17.05
CA THR A 191 -28.51 13.57 -17.32
C THR A 191 -29.41 13.38 -16.08
N MET A 192 -28.90 12.77 -14.99
CA MET A 192 -29.71 12.45 -13.80
C MET A 192 -30.37 13.68 -13.20
N PRO A 193 -31.70 13.72 -13.06
CA PRO A 193 -32.38 14.90 -12.51
C PRO A 193 -32.31 14.93 -10.97
N ALA A 194 -32.31 16.11 -10.38
CA ALA A 194 -32.17 16.28 -8.94
C ALA A 194 -33.26 15.57 -8.12
N HIS A 195 -34.45 15.38 -8.66
CA HIS A 195 -35.53 14.71 -7.93
C HIS A 195 -35.26 13.22 -7.65
N GLU A 196 -34.47 12.54 -8.49
CA GLU A 196 -34.03 11.17 -8.24
C GLU A 196 -33.08 11.09 -7.06
N LEU A 197 -32.14 12.05 -6.96
CA LEU A 197 -31.22 12.15 -5.83
C LEU A 197 -31.99 12.48 -4.54
N GLN A 198 -32.95 13.41 -4.62
CA GLN A 198 -33.83 13.75 -3.50
C GLN A 198 -34.65 12.54 -3.05
N ALA A 199 -35.15 11.71 -3.98
CA ALA A 199 -35.89 10.50 -3.68
C ALA A 199 -35.03 9.48 -2.93
N PHE A 200 -33.80 9.23 -3.42
CA PHE A 200 -32.83 8.35 -2.77
C PHE A 200 -32.48 8.85 -1.37
N TYR A 201 -32.15 10.13 -1.23
CA TYR A 201 -31.81 10.74 0.06
C TYR A 201 -32.97 10.63 1.07
N ARG A 202 -34.20 10.97 0.65
CA ARG A 202 -35.39 10.86 1.53
C ARG A 202 -35.68 9.42 1.95
N THR A 203 -35.37 8.44 1.11
CA THR A 203 -35.63 7.03 1.38
C THR A 203 -34.62 6.44 2.36
N TRP A 204 -33.33 6.69 2.10
CA TRP A 204 -32.25 5.94 2.76
C TRP A 204 -31.56 6.68 3.90
N TYR A 205 -31.60 8.01 3.91
CA TYR A 205 -31.00 8.81 4.97
C TYR A 205 -31.97 8.97 6.14
N ALA A 206 -31.95 7.98 7.03
CA ALA A 206 -32.79 7.88 8.20
C ALA A 206 -31.98 7.34 9.38
N PRO A 207 -32.25 7.79 10.64
CA PRO A 207 -31.49 7.33 11.80
C PRO A 207 -31.44 5.82 11.93
N ASN A 208 -32.53 5.13 11.70
CA ASN A 208 -32.64 3.66 11.76
C ASN A 208 -31.95 2.92 10.60
N ASN A 209 -31.25 3.63 9.73
CA ASN A 209 -30.41 3.09 8.68
C ASN A 209 -28.93 3.56 8.83
N MET A 210 -28.54 4.00 10.02
CA MET A 210 -27.22 4.61 10.25
C MET A 210 -26.52 4.04 11.47
N ASN A 211 -25.17 4.01 11.38
CA ASN A 211 -24.27 3.65 12.47
C ASN A 211 -23.28 4.80 12.69
N LEU A 212 -23.15 5.25 13.93
CA LEU A 212 -22.24 6.33 14.32
C LEU A 212 -21.10 5.78 15.20
N LEU A 213 -19.87 6.04 14.82
CA LEU A 213 -18.67 5.70 15.56
C LEU A 213 -17.94 6.98 15.98
N ILE A 214 -17.61 7.09 17.27
CA ILE A 214 -16.82 8.17 17.84
C ILE A 214 -15.66 7.59 18.62
N VAL A 215 -14.43 7.94 18.24
CA VAL A 215 -13.19 7.48 18.89
C VAL A 215 -12.31 8.68 19.19
N GLY A 216 -11.88 8.82 20.44
CA GLY A 216 -10.90 9.87 20.78
C GLY A 216 -11.10 10.51 22.14
N ASP A 217 -10.57 11.71 22.29
CA ASP A 217 -10.56 12.46 23.54
C ASP A 217 -11.97 13.04 23.82
N VAL A 218 -12.85 12.20 24.33
CA VAL A 218 -14.25 12.54 24.60
C VAL A 218 -14.71 12.01 25.96
N ASP A 219 -15.62 12.73 26.59
CA ASP A 219 -16.40 12.26 27.72
C ASP A 219 -17.62 11.50 27.23
N ILE A 220 -17.90 10.34 27.82
CA ILE A 220 -18.98 9.42 27.37
C ILE A 220 -20.34 10.05 27.51
N ASP A 221 -20.65 10.63 28.69
CA ASP A 221 -22.00 11.14 29.00
C ASP A 221 -22.29 12.43 28.22
N HIS A 222 -21.30 13.31 28.10
CA HIS A 222 -21.36 14.46 27.21
C HIS A 222 -21.58 14.04 25.75
N THR A 223 -20.87 13.04 25.29
CA THR A 223 -20.99 12.52 23.91
C THR A 223 -22.39 11.96 23.65
N LYS A 224 -22.93 11.15 24.58
CA LYS A 224 -24.33 10.65 24.49
C LYS A 224 -25.34 11.76 24.44
N ALA A 225 -25.16 12.78 25.27
CA ALA A 225 -26.06 13.94 25.29
C ALA A 225 -26.02 14.66 23.92
N LYS A 226 -24.85 14.86 23.33
CA LYS A 226 -24.71 15.47 22.02
C LYS A 226 -25.23 14.59 20.86
N ILE A 227 -25.06 13.31 20.92
CA ILE A 227 -25.70 12.39 19.96
C ILE A 227 -27.22 12.52 20.05
N HIS A 228 -27.77 12.54 21.24
CA HIS A 228 -29.23 12.72 21.43
C HIS A 228 -29.71 14.10 20.96
N GLU A 229 -28.96 15.16 21.21
CA GLU A 229 -29.26 16.52 20.79
C GLU A 229 -29.38 16.64 19.27
N TYR A 230 -28.38 16.13 18.53
CA TYR A 230 -28.30 16.34 17.08
C TYR A 230 -29.03 15.27 16.26
N PHE A 231 -29.25 14.07 16.80
CA PHE A 231 -29.83 12.94 16.05
C PHE A 231 -31.10 12.39 16.68
N GLY A 232 -31.30 12.56 17.99
CA GLY A 232 -32.39 11.90 18.72
C GLY A 232 -33.78 12.39 18.36
N GLN A 233 -33.91 13.64 17.89
CA GLN A 233 -35.19 14.25 17.52
C GLN A 233 -35.65 13.91 16.09
N ILE A 234 -34.82 13.29 15.31
CA ILE A 234 -35.14 12.90 13.93
C ILE A 234 -35.93 11.59 13.94
N PRO A 235 -37.10 11.52 13.31
CA PRO A 235 -37.91 10.31 13.35
C PRO A 235 -37.34 9.20 12.51
N ALA A 236 -37.50 7.96 12.95
CA ALA A 236 -37.29 6.78 12.13
C ALA A 236 -38.15 6.78 10.87
N LYS A 237 -37.70 6.14 9.80
CA LYS A 237 -38.47 5.99 8.55
C LYS A 237 -38.65 4.51 8.19
N PRO A 238 -39.78 4.14 7.55
CA PRO A 238 -39.87 2.85 6.91
C PRO A 238 -38.76 2.70 5.84
N LEU A 239 -38.00 1.61 5.90
CA LEU A 239 -36.95 1.32 4.92
C LEU A 239 -37.49 0.31 3.91
N PRO A 240 -37.04 0.38 2.64
CA PRO A 240 -37.33 -0.66 1.65
C PRO A 240 -36.81 -2.03 2.10
N ASP A 241 -37.54 -3.06 1.73
CA ASP A 241 -37.18 -4.44 2.05
C ASP A 241 -35.94 -4.86 1.20
N ARG A 242 -34.96 -5.40 1.89
CA ARG A 242 -33.72 -5.96 1.32
C ARG A 242 -33.65 -7.47 1.47
N THR A 243 -34.76 -8.13 1.75
CA THR A 243 -34.79 -9.59 1.88
C THR A 243 -34.62 -10.29 0.54
N GLY A 244 -34.20 -11.57 0.57
CA GLY A 244 -33.98 -12.40 -0.61
C GLY A 244 -32.62 -12.17 -1.28
N SER A 245 -32.58 -12.35 -2.59
CA SER A 245 -31.34 -12.30 -3.41
C SER A 245 -30.81 -10.90 -3.70
N TYR A 246 -31.16 -9.91 -2.90
CA TYR A 246 -30.83 -8.52 -3.17
C TYR A 246 -29.32 -8.28 -3.41
N CYS A 247 -28.48 -8.88 -2.55
CA CYS A 247 -27.03 -8.78 -2.65
C CYS A 247 -26.38 -10.06 -3.18
N GLU A 248 -27.13 -11.15 -3.31
CA GLU A 248 -26.58 -12.47 -3.62
C GLU A 248 -26.45 -12.70 -5.12
N PRO A 249 -25.33 -13.23 -5.59
CA PRO A 249 -25.26 -13.84 -6.92
C PRO A 249 -26.24 -15.02 -7.02
N THR A 250 -26.79 -15.21 -8.19
CA THR A 250 -27.60 -16.40 -8.47
C THR A 250 -26.66 -17.58 -8.69
N LEU A 251 -26.70 -18.56 -7.79
CA LEU A 251 -25.97 -19.82 -7.96
C LEU A 251 -26.69 -20.72 -8.93
N SER A 252 -25.94 -21.50 -9.70
CA SER A 252 -26.45 -22.48 -10.68
C SER A 252 -25.69 -23.81 -10.55
N ASP A 253 -26.16 -24.84 -11.24
CA ASP A 253 -25.45 -26.13 -11.39
C ASP A 253 -24.67 -26.22 -12.70
N ARG A 254 -24.41 -25.07 -13.36
CA ARG A 254 -23.85 -24.99 -14.70
C ARG A 254 -22.40 -24.62 -14.70
N LEU A 255 -21.72 -25.00 -15.78
CA LEU A 255 -20.42 -24.46 -16.15
C LEU A 255 -20.62 -23.24 -17.05
N THR A 256 -20.13 -22.10 -16.61
CA THR A 256 -20.03 -20.87 -17.39
C THR A 256 -18.61 -20.70 -17.90
N ILE A 257 -18.43 -20.37 -19.17
CA ILE A 257 -17.11 -20.08 -19.75
C ILE A 257 -17.12 -18.65 -20.28
N THR A 258 -16.12 -17.87 -19.91
CA THR A 258 -16.01 -16.48 -20.34
C THR A 258 -14.58 -16.09 -20.69
N GLU A 259 -14.44 -15.40 -21.79
CA GLU A 259 -13.22 -14.68 -22.15
C GLU A 259 -13.33 -13.25 -21.63
N LEU A 260 -12.30 -12.81 -20.91
CA LEU A 260 -12.13 -11.41 -20.51
C LEU A 260 -11.19 -10.75 -21.50
N HIS A 261 -11.57 -9.59 -22.04
CA HIS A 261 -10.82 -8.95 -23.09
C HIS A 261 -10.60 -7.46 -22.85
N ASP A 262 -9.37 -7.02 -23.04
CA ASP A 262 -9.00 -5.62 -23.13
C ASP A 262 -7.69 -5.49 -23.92
N ASP A 263 -7.70 -4.67 -24.97
CA ASP A 263 -6.59 -4.50 -25.93
C ASP A 263 -5.29 -4.00 -25.28
N LYS A 264 -5.36 -3.49 -24.05
CA LYS A 264 -4.22 -2.96 -23.31
C LYS A 264 -3.87 -3.76 -22.06
N SER A 265 -4.64 -4.81 -21.74
CA SER A 265 -4.30 -5.68 -20.61
C SER A 265 -3.12 -6.56 -20.96
N GLY A 266 -2.07 -6.52 -20.10
CA GLY A 266 -0.90 -7.40 -20.26
C GLY A 266 -1.05 -8.77 -19.61
N VAL A 267 -2.19 -9.07 -19.01
CA VAL A 267 -2.39 -10.29 -18.23
C VAL A 267 -2.73 -11.47 -19.15
N SER A 268 -2.03 -12.59 -18.97
CA SER A 268 -2.32 -13.88 -19.58
C SER A 268 -2.64 -14.88 -18.47
N GLN A 269 -3.89 -15.30 -18.35
CA GLN A 269 -4.36 -16.10 -17.22
C GLN A 269 -5.55 -16.95 -17.58
N VAL A 270 -5.65 -18.11 -16.93
CA VAL A 270 -6.87 -18.90 -16.88
C VAL A 270 -7.25 -19.17 -15.44
N ALA A 271 -8.52 -19.23 -15.13
CA ALA A 271 -9.04 -19.50 -13.80
C ALA A 271 -10.21 -20.50 -13.84
N TYR A 272 -10.26 -21.35 -12.83
CA TYR A 272 -11.43 -22.16 -12.50
C TYR A 272 -11.98 -21.66 -11.18
N VAL A 273 -13.22 -21.15 -11.20
CA VAL A 273 -13.86 -20.51 -10.05
C VAL A 273 -15.12 -21.31 -9.69
N LEU A 274 -15.26 -21.59 -8.41
CA LEU A 274 -16.39 -22.30 -7.84
C LEU A 274 -17.14 -21.36 -6.91
N ARG A 275 -18.46 -21.21 -7.11
CA ARG A 275 -19.31 -20.37 -6.27
C ARG A 275 -20.19 -21.22 -5.38
N LEU A 276 -20.33 -20.87 -4.11
CA LEU A 276 -21.13 -21.62 -3.15
C LEU A 276 -21.68 -20.73 -2.05
N ASP A 277 -22.76 -21.21 -1.41
CA ASP A 277 -23.29 -20.63 -0.19
C ASP A 277 -22.40 -20.97 1.01
N GLU A 278 -22.11 -19.97 1.82
CA GLU A 278 -21.32 -20.09 3.03
C GLU A 278 -22.03 -19.48 4.27
N SER A 279 -23.35 -19.47 4.26
CA SER A 279 -24.18 -18.94 5.36
C SER A 279 -23.77 -19.50 6.72
N ALA A 280 -23.37 -20.78 6.76
CA ALA A 280 -22.95 -21.46 7.99
C ALA A 280 -21.67 -20.88 8.62
N SER A 281 -20.86 -20.11 7.87
CA SER A 281 -19.63 -19.45 8.36
C SER A 281 -19.88 -17.98 8.76
N ARG A 282 -21.07 -17.43 8.55
CA ARG A 282 -21.34 -15.97 8.66
C ARG A 282 -21.83 -15.49 10.02
N GLY A 283 -22.35 -16.38 10.86
CA GLY A 283 -22.85 -16.01 12.19
C GLY A 283 -21.73 -15.72 13.21
N ASP A 284 -22.15 -15.29 14.42
CA ASP A 284 -21.25 -15.02 15.55
C ASP A 284 -21.28 -16.14 16.62
N ASN A 285 -21.89 -17.27 16.29
CA ASN A 285 -21.92 -18.45 17.14
C ASN A 285 -20.69 -19.34 16.96
N ASP A 286 -20.51 -20.33 17.84
CA ASP A 286 -19.34 -21.22 17.84
C ASP A 286 -19.24 -22.07 16.58
N THR A 287 -20.37 -22.48 16.01
CA THR A 287 -20.40 -23.22 14.74
C THR A 287 -19.82 -22.37 13.60
N ALA A 288 -20.22 -21.11 13.50
CA ALA A 288 -19.69 -20.21 12.48
C ALA A 288 -18.21 -19.88 12.71
N ARG A 289 -17.77 -19.73 13.98
CA ARG A 289 -16.35 -19.55 14.32
C ARG A 289 -15.54 -20.79 13.92
N LYS A 290 -16.04 -22.01 14.25
CA LYS A 290 -15.42 -23.27 13.82
C LYS A 290 -15.32 -23.33 12.30
N ASN A 291 -16.38 -23.04 11.58
CA ASN A 291 -16.38 -23.06 10.13
C ASN A 291 -15.35 -22.08 9.53
N ARG A 292 -15.28 -20.85 10.03
CA ARG A 292 -14.25 -19.87 9.59
C ARG A 292 -12.83 -20.35 9.86
N LEU A 293 -12.59 -21.03 10.97
CA LEU A 293 -11.29 -21.64 11.24
C LEU A 293 -10.97 -22.75 10.23
N ILE A 294 -11.91 -23.66 9.99
CA ILE A 294 -11.78 -24.72 8.97
C ILE A 294 -11.51 -24.11 7.59
N ASP A 295 -12.25 -23.07 7.18
CA ASP A 295 -12.07 -22.35 5.93
C ASP A 295 -10.64 -21.81 5.78
N ARG A 296 -10.10 -21.21 6.84
CA ARG A 296 -8.73 -20.70 6.87
C ARG A 296 -7.71 -21.81 6.65
N PHE A 297 -7.86 -22.94 7.33
CA PHE A 297 -6.94 -24.08 7.19
C PHE A 297 -7.10 -24.78 5.84
N ALA A 298 -8.31 -24.89 5.31
CA ALA A 298 -8.56 -25.43 3.98
C ALA A 298 -7.88 -24.59 2.88
N LEU A 299 -8.02 -23.26 2.94
CA LEU A 299 -7.35 -22.35 2.01
C LEU A 299 -5.83 -22.40 2.17
N THR A 300 -5.33 -22.52 3.41
CA THR A 300 -3.90 -22.66 3.69
C THR A 300 -3.37 -23.97 3.07
N PHE A 301 -4.08 -25.06 3.24
CA PHE A 301 -3.70 -26.35 2.66
C PHE A 301 -3.63 -26.28 1.13
N ILE A 302 -4.67 -25.79 0.47
CA ILE A 302 -4.67 -25.62 -0.98
C ILE A 302 -3.49 -24.76 -1.43
N THR A 303 -3.28 -23.61 -0.78
CA THR A 303 -2.22 -22.66 -1.13
C THR A 303 -0.83 -23.29 -0.98
N LYS A 304 -0.57 -23.98 0.12
CA LYS A 304 0.72 -24.65 0.37
C LYS A 304 0.99 -25.76 -0.64
N ARG A 305 -0.03 -26.53 -1.01
CA ARG A 305 0.08 -27.58 -2.04
C ARG A 305 0.40 -27.01 -3.41
N LEU A 306 -0.28 -25.94 -3.83
CA LEU A 306 0.05 -25.25 -5.08
C LEU A 306 1.48 -24.67 -5.05
N GLN A 307 1.91 -24.11 -3.92
CA GLN A 307 3.27 -23.59 -3.75
C GLN A 307 4.35 -24.68 -3.83
N SER A 308 4.09 -25.87 -3.31
CA SER A 308 5.07 -26.97 -3.39
C SER A 308 5.32 -27.47 -4.81
N GLU A 309 4.35 -27.29 -5.71
CA GLU A 309 4.45 -27.70 -7.12
C GLU A 309 4.99 -26.60 -8.06
N MET A 310 5.26 -25.39 -7.56
CA MET A 310 5.64 -24.24 -8.40
C MET A 310 6.87 -24.52 -9.27
N ASN A 311 7.86 -25.24 -8.75
CA ASN A 311 9.09 -25.56 -9.49
C ASN A 311 8.91 -26.72 -10.49
N ASN A 312 7.75 -27.39 -10.49
CA ASN A 312 7.45 -28.55 -11.33
C ASN A 312 6.34 -28.27 -12.33
N LEU A 313 5.93 -27.02 -12.48
CA LEU A 313 4.91 -26.64 -13.43
C LEU A 313 5.38 -26.89 -14.87
N PRO A 314 4.50 -27.36 -15.75
CA PRO A 314 4.82 -27.54 -17.17
C PRO A 314 5.26 -26.23 -17.83
N ASN A 315 6.10 -26.32 -18.86
CA ASN A 315 6.54 -25.16 -19.63
C ASN A 315 5.37 -24.32 -20.14
N GLY A 316 5.47 -23.02 -19.93
CA GLY A 316 4.44 -22.04 -20.29
C GLY A 316 3.38 -21.82 -19.21
N ILE A 317 3.47 -22.49 -18.05
CA ILE A 317 2.68 -22.20 -16.86
C ILE A 317 3.60 -21.54 -15.83
N LYS A 318 3.35 -20.26 -15.53
CA LYS A 318 4.26 -19.43 -14.71
C LYS A 318 3.98 -19.52 -13.22
N SER A 319 2.72 -19.61 -12.86
CA SER A 319 2.32 -19.66 -11.45
C SER A 319 0.91 -20.18 -11.29
N MET A 320 0.61 -20.71 -10.11
CA MET A 320 -0.73 -21.08 -9.70
C MET A 320 -1.03 -20.55 -8.30
N VAL A 321 -2.22 -20.01 -8.10
CA VAL A 321 -2.66 -19.48 -6.81
C VAL A 321 -4.12 -19.83 -6.55
N ALA A 322 -4.48 -20.02 -5.27
CA ALA A 322 -5.85 -20.14 -4.82
C ALA A 322 -6.29 -18.90 -4.08
N ARG A 323 -7.54 -18.50 -4.27
CA ARG A 323 -8.15 -17.36 -3.57
C ARG A 323 -9.57 -17.69 -3.15
N LYS A 324 -9.96 -17.22 -1.98
CA LYS A 324 -11.35 -17.18 -1.50
C LYS A 324 -11.78 -15.71 -1.43
N SER A 325 -12.95 -15.39 -1.96
CA SER A 325 -13.47 -14.02 -2.03
C SER A 325 -14.97 -14.01 -1.71
N ASP A 326 -15.40 -13.04 -0.92
CA ASP A 326 -16.81 -12.76 -0.70
C ASP A 326 -17.40 -12.09 -1.94
N ILE A 327 -18.47 -12.66 -2.48
CA ILE A 327 -19.14 -12.15 -3.68
C ILE A 327 -20.60 -11.76 -3.45
N GLY A 328 -21.12 -12.12 -2.30
CA GLY A 328 -22.41 -11.75 -1.75
C GLY A 328 -22.32 -11.65 -0.23
N LYS A 329 -23.45 -11.47 0.44
CA LYS A 329 -23.52 -11.49 1.91
C LYS A 329 -23.22 -12.89 2.47
N HIS A 330 -23.67 -13.91 1.77
CA HIS A 330 -23.54 -15.32 2.16
C HIS A 330 -22.79 -16.16 1.11
N THR A 331 -22.58 -15.63 -0.08
CA THR A 331 -21.97 -16.34 -1.21
C THR A 331 -20.50 -16.03 -1.31
N VAL A 332 -19.70 -17.07 -1.53
CA VAL A 332 -18.25 -16.97 -1.76
C VAL A 332 -17.86 -17.57 -3.11
N ALA A 333 -16.72 -17.13 -3.60
CA ALA A 333 -16.03 -17.72 -4.74
C ALA A 333 -14.68 -18.28 -4.30
N ILE A 334 -14.42 -19.54 -4.66
CA ILE A 334 -13.12 -20.19 -4.53
C ILE A 334 -12.52 -20.27 -5.92
N GLY A 335 -11.45 -19.55 -6.17
CA GLY A 335 -10.78 -19.50 -7.47
C GLY A 335 -9.40 -20.13 -7.43
N LEU A 336 -9.11 -21.01 -8.41
CA LEU A 336 -7.78 -21.46 -8.74
C LEU A 336 -7.37 -20.75 -10.03
N PHE A 337 -6.26 -20.02 -9.98
CA PHE A 337 -5.78 -19.18 -11.08
C PHE A 337 -4.43 -19.68 -11.54
N SER A 338 -4.23 -19.73 -12.85
CA SER A 338 -2.95 -20.07 -13.46
C SER A 338 -2.52 -18.95 -14.40
N SER A 339 -1.38 -18.33 -14.11
CA SER A 339 -0.72 -17.41 -15.05
C SER A 339 0.03 -18.24 -16.10
N VAL A 340 -0.19 -17.93 -17.36
CA VAL A 340 0.29 -18.75 -18.47
C VAL A 340 0.89 -17.89 -19.57
N ASP A 341 1.68 -18.51 -20.44
CA ASP A 341 2.06 -17.92 -21.71
C ASP A 341 0.81 -17.76 -22.61
N LYS A 342 0.90 -16.87 -23.58
CA LYS A 342 -0.22 -16.40 -24.39
C LYS A 342 -1.07 -17.51 -25.03
N ASP A 343 -0.48 -18.65 -25.39
CA ASP A 343 -1.17 -19.79 -26.05
C ASP A 343 -1.39 -20.99 -25.14
N LYS A 344 -1.10 -20.84 -23.81
CA LYS A 344 -1.08 -21.95 -22.85
C LYS A 344 -2.30 -22.00 -21.92
N HIS A 345 -3.39 -21.35 -22.27
CA HIS A 345 -4.60 -21.28 -21.43
C HIS A 345 -5.25 -22.65 -21.20
N LYS A 346 -5.30 -23.52 -22.25
CA LYS A 346 -5.83 -24.88 -22.12
C LYS A 346 -4.89 -25.76 -21.27
N ASP A 347 -3.58 -25.59 -21.43
CA ASP A 347 -2.58 -26.33 -20.62
C ASP A 347 -2.66 -25.89 -19.15
N GLY A 348 -2.76 -24.58 -18.88
CA GLY A 348 -2.97 -24.06 -17.54
C GLY A 348 -4.26 -24.54 -16.87
N LEU A 349 -5.36 -24.65 -17.62
CA LEU A 349 -6.60 -25.20 -17.11
C LEU A 349 -6.49 -26.71 -16.84
N GLN A 350 -5.82 -27.46 -17.72
CA GLN A 350 -5.55 -28.87 -17.49
C GLN A 350 -4.73 -29.08 -16.22
N GLU A 351 -3.72 -28.24 -15.98
CA GLU A 351 -2.92 -28.32 -14.75
C GLU A 351 -3.74 -27.96 -13.51
N ILE A 352 -4.65 -26.99 -13.57
CA ILE A 352 -5.59 -26.73 -12.48
C ILE A 352 -6.36 -28.01 -12.11
N PHE A 353 -6.86 -28.76 -13.09
CA PHE A 353 -7.58 -30.02 -12.82
C PHE A 353 -6.67 -31.10 -12.27
N TYR A 354 -5.41 -31.19 -12.68
CA TYR A 354 -4.43 -32.08 -12.06
C TYR A 354 -4.17 -31.72 -10.60
N GLN A 355 -4.04 -30.44 -10.29
CA GLN A 355 -3.89 -30.00 -8.89
C GLN A 355 -5.13 -30.28 -8.05
N ILE A 356 -6.35 -30.11 -8.59
CA ILE A 356 -7.59 -30.50 -7.92
C ILE A 356 -7.57 -32.01 -7.63
N LYS A 357 -7.19 -32.83 -8.61
CA LYS A 357 -7.08 -34.29 -8.44
C LYS A 357 -6.03 -34.64 -7.37
N ARG A 358 -4.86 -33.98 -7.33
CA ARG A 358 -3.88 -34.20 -6.27
C ARG A 358 -4.41 -33.86 -4.88
N LEU A 359 -5.17 -32.77 -4.73
CA LEU A 359 -5.80 -32.39 -3.46
C LEU A 359 -6.85 -33.43 -3.00
N GLN A 360 -7.47 -34.16 -3.94
CA GLN A 360 -8.42 -35.23 -3.66
C GLN A 360 -7.71 -36.57 -3.33
N ASP A 361 -6.71 -36.97 -4.13
CA ASP A 361 -6.01 -38.23 -3.98
C ASP A 361 -5.06 -38.27 -2.78
N TYR A 362 -4.51 -37.11 -2.43
CA TYR A 362 -3.53 -36.95 -1.36
C TYR A 362 -4.08 -35.94 -0.31
N PRO A 363 -5.00 -36.40 0.55
CA PRO A 363 -5.59 -35.55 1.57
C PRO A 363 -4.54 -34.99 2.54
N ILE A 364 -4.89 -33.96 3.26
CA ILE A 364 -4.03 -33.37 4.29
C ILE A 364 -3.71 -34.45 5.34
N THR A 365 -2.43 -34.60 5.65
CA THR A 365 -1.99 -35.51 6.71
C THR A 365 -2.07 -34.82 8.09
N GLN A 366 -2.04 -35.64 9.17
CA GLN A 366 -2.04 -35.09 10.52
C GLN A 366 -0.76 -34.27 10.76
N ASP A 367 0.38 -34.73 10.28
CA ASP A 367 1.66 -34.00 10.42
C ASP A 367 1.63 -32.62 9.74
N GLU A 368 1.03 -32.50 8.55
CA GLU A 368 0.85 -31.22 7.86
C GLU A 368 -0.09 -30.30 8.62
N LEU A 369 -1.19 -30.83 9.13
CA LEU A 369 -2.12 -30.06 9.95
C LEU A 369 -1.43 -29.54 11.22
N ASP A 370 -0.64 -30.39 11.88
CA ASP A 370 0.06 -30.00 13.11
C ASP A 370 1.13 -28.93 12.85
N GLU A 371 1.80 -28.96 11.68
CA GLU A 371 2.69 -27.87 11.26
C GLU A 371 1.93 -26.54 11.08
N TYR A 372 0.76 -26.59 10.42
CA TYR A 372 -0.06 -25.37 10.23
C TYR A 372 -0.63 -24.87 11.55
N LYS A 373 -1.04 -25.77 12.45
CA LYS A 373 -1.48 -25.40 13.81
C LYS A 373 -0.37 -24.70 14.59
N LYS A 374 0.90 -25.12 14.48
CA LYS A 374 2.03 -24.44 15.14
C LYS A 374 2.19 -22.99 14.67
N ASP A 375 2.14 -22.76 13.35
CA ASP A 375 2.20 -21.39 12.81
C ASP A 375 1.04 -20.52 13.31
N PHE A 376 -0.15 -21.10 13.45
CA PHE A 376 -1.33 -20.38 13.95
C PHE A 376 -1.28 -20.18 15.46
N GLN A 377 -0.76 -21.15 16.23
CA GLN A 377 -0.58 -21.06 17.69
C GLN A 377 0.30 -19.86 18.06
N ILE A 378 1.38 -19.61 17.33
CA ILE A 378 2.23 -18.42 17.53
C ILE A 378 1.42 -17.12 17.47
N GLN A 379 0.40 -17.05 16.62
CA GLN A 379 -0.49 -15.88 16.51
C GLN A 379 -1.44 -15.78 17.70
N LEU A 380 -2.00 -16.90 18.15
CA LEU A 380 -2.84 -16.96 19.35
C LEU A 380 -2.04 -16.61 20.62
N ASP A 381 -0.82 -17.12 20.76
CA ASP A 381 0.06 -16.84 21.90
C ASP A 381 0.39 -15.34 21.98
N LYS A 382 0.66 -14.72 20.85
CA LYS A 382 0.83 -13.26 20.77
C LYS A 382 -0.44 -12.52 21.18
N ALA A 383 -1.59 -12.94 20.72
CA ALA A 383 -2.87 -12.33 21.09
C ALA A 383 -3.19 -12.50 22.58
N HIS A 384 -2.82 -13.63 23.19
CA HIS A 384 -2.94 -13.85 24.63
C HIS A 384 -1.96 -13.01 25.45
N ALA A 385 -0.72 -12.86 24.97
CA ALA A 385 0.36 -12.17 25.71
C ALA A 385 0.26 -10.65 25.63
N HIS A 386 -0.37 -10.10 24.59
CA HIS A 386 -0.49 -8.66 24.41
C HIS A 386 -1.80 -8.16 25.01
N SER A 387 -1.71 -7.17 25.91
CA SER A 387 -2.81 -6.26 26.17
C SER A 387 -3.23 -5.59 24.87
N GLU A 388 -4.47 -5.12 24.78
CA GLU A 388 -5.04 -4.37 23.63
C GLU A 388 -4.26 -3.05 23.35
N ASP A 389 -2.95 -3.14 23.15
CA ASP A 389 -2.06 -2.00 22.91
C ASP A 389 -2.11 -1.62 21.41
N ARG A 390 -3.24 -1.05 21.00
CA ARG A 390 -3.43 -0.49 19.69
C ARG A 390 -3.11 1.00 19.73
N ASP A 391 -2.46 1.50 18.72
CA ASP A 391 -2.42 2.95 18.50
C ASP A 391 -3.81 3.47 18.10
N PHE A 392 -3.97 4.79 18.05
CA PHE A 392 -5.24 5.43 17.72
C PHE A 392 -5.84 4.93 16.39
N ALA A 393 -5.00 4.83 15.35
CA ALA A 393 -5.44 4.36 14.03
C ALA A 393 -5.87 2.88 14.07
N GLY A 394 -5.15 2.05 14.81
CA GLY A 394 -5.49 0.64 15.03
C GLY A 394 -6.83 0.46 15.75
N TRP A 395 -7.16 1.32 16.71
CA TRP A 395 -8.46 1.32 17.36
C TRP A 395 -9.59 1.72 16.42
N VAL A 396 -9.40 2.81 15.66
CA VAL A 396 -10.37 3.24 14.65
C VAL A 396 -10.65 2.12 13.65
N GLN A 397 -9.61 1.48 13.11
CA GLN A 397 -9.78 0.39 12.13
C GLN A 397 -10.49 -0.84 12.72
N ALA A 398 -10.18 -1.20 13.96
CA ALA A 398 -10.86 -2.31 14.62
C ALA A 398 -12.38 -2.06 14.76
N LEU A 399 -12.77 -0.84 15.15
CA LEU A 399 -14.17 -0.48 15.33
C LEU A 399 -14.92 -0.22 14.02
N VAL A 400 -14.22 0.26 12.99
CA VAL A 400 -14.77 0.33 11.62
C VAL A 400 -15.11 -1.06 11.08
N GLY A 401 -14.29 -2.06 11.37
CA GLY A 401 -14.54 -3.44 10.94
C GLY A 401 -15.53 -4.22 11.81
N THR A 402 -15.98 -3.63 12.91
CA THR A 402 -16.92 -4.25 13.88
C THR A 402 -18.12 -3.36 14.17
N ALA A 403 -18.06 -2.47 15.13
CA ALA A 403 -19.18 -1.66 15.60
C ALA A 403 -19.85 -0.82 14.50
N LEU A 404 -19.08 -0.29 13.55
CA LEU A 404 -19.63 0.49 12.43
C LEU A 404 -20.39 -0.36 11.41
N VAL A 405 -20.26 -1.68 11.44
CA VAL A 405 -20.90 -2.63 10.52
C VAL A 405 -21.76 -3.67 11.27
N ASP A 406 -22.30 -3.29 12.42
CA ASP A 406 -23.19 -4.12 13.27
C ASP A 406 -22.59 -5.46 13.69
N LYS A 407 -21.27 -5.53 13.86
CA LYS A 407 -20.60 -6.71 14.40
C LYS A 407 -20.12 -6.45 15.82
N PRO A 408 -20.21 -7.43 16.73
CA PRO A 408 -19.71 -7.27 18.08
C PRO A 408 -18.19 -7.06 18.06
N TYR A 409 -17.73 -6.06 18.81
CA TYR A 409 -16.31 -5.93 19.09
C TYR A 409 -15.90 -6.94 20.14
N LEU A 410 -14.87 -7.73 19.85
CA LEU A 410 -14.23 -8.63 20.81
C LEU A 410 -12.74 -8.28 20.91
N PRO A 411 -12.20 -8.16 22.15
CA PRO A 411 -10.76 -8.04 22.36
C PRO A 411 -9.97 -9.19 21.73
N GLN A 412 -8.75 -8.93 21.30
CA GLN A 412 -7.91 -9.98 20.67
C GLN A 412 -7.68 -11.18 21.59
N LYS A 413 -7.51 -10.92 22.89
CA LYS A 413 -7.38 -11.96 23.89
C LYS A 413 -8.64 -12.86 23.98
N ASP A 414 -9.83 -12.25 23.90
CA ASP A 414 -11.08 -13.00 23.93
C ASP A 414 -11.29 -13.81 22.66
N ILE A 415 -10.95 -13.23 21.49
CA ILE A 415 -10.94 -13.97 20.22
C ILE A 415 -9.99 -15.16 20.31
N ALA A 416 -8.78 -14.98 20.86
CA ALA A 416 -7.82 -16.06 21.03
C ALA A 416 -8.34 -17.13 22.00
N THR A 417 -8.94 -16.73 23.13
CA THR A 417 -9.54 -17.62 24.10
C THR A 417 -10.68 -18.46 23.51
N LEU A 418 -11.54 -17.85 22.68
CA LEU A 418 -12.63 -18.55 21.99
C LEU A 418 -12.11 -19.44 20.86
N THR A 419 -10.97 -19.10 20.26
CA THR A 419 -10.42 -19.86 19.13
C THR A 419 -9.56 -21.03 19.55
N GLN A 420 -8.90 -20.97 20.72
CA GLN A 420 -8.00 -22.03 21.20
C GLN A 420 -8.65 -23.41 21.23
N PRO A 421 -9.81 -23.62 21.89
CA PRO A 421 -10.45 -24.93 21.91
C PRO A 421 -10.90 -25.41 20.53
N LEU A 422 -11.22 -24.50 19.60
CA LEU A 422 -11.55 -24.85 18.23
C LEU A 422 -10.33 -25.34 17.45
N LEU A 423 -9.16 -24.70 17.68
CA LEU A 423 -7.88 -25.11 17.11
C LEU A 423 -7.45 -26.49 17.63
N ASP A 424 -7.55 -26.70 18.94
CA ASP A 424 -7.15 -27.96 19.59
C ASP A 424 -7.93 -29.15 19.02
N ASN A 425 -9.25 -28.95 18.78
CA ASN A 425 -10.15 -29.98 18.29
C ASN A 425 -10.25 -30.04 16.75
N LEU A 426 -9.52 -29.20 16.01
CA LEU A 426 -9.52 -29.24 14.56
C LEU A 426 -8.81 -30.49 14.04
N THR A 427 -9.45 -31.24 13.14
CA THR A 427 -8.94 -32.50 12.56
C THR A 427 -8.58 -32.36 11.09
N ALA A 428 -7.72 -33.25 10.61
CA ALA A 428 -7.42 -33.34 9.17
C ALA A 428 -8.68 -33.65 8.35
N GLN A 429 -9.62 -34.41 8.91
CA GLN A 429 -10.90 -34.71 8.27
C GLN A 429 -11.79 -33.46 8.11
N ASP A 430 -11.86 -32.56 9.12
CA ASP A 430 -12.59 -31.28 9.00
C ASP A 430 -12.06 -30.43 7.83
N VAL A 431 -10.73 -30.34 7.72
CA VAL A 431 -10.08 -29.57 6.65
C VAL A 431 -10.30 -30.21 5.29
N GLN A 432 -10.06 -31.53 5.17
CA GLN A 432 -10.25 -32.26 3.92
C GLN A 432 -11.72 -32.25 3.46
N GLY A 433 -12.66 -32.37 4.39
CA GLY A 433 -14.10 -32.27 4.10
C GLY A 433 -14.44 -30.91 3.49
N ARG A 434 -13.92 -29.82 4.06
CA ARG A 434 -14.13 -28.47 3.52
C ARG A 434 -13.51 -28.29 2.13
N VAL A 435 -12.30 -28.80 1.89
CA VAL A 435 -11.68 -28.78 0.56
C VAL A 435 -12.54 -29.54 -0.44
N HIS A 436 -13.05 -30.71 -0.06
CA HIS A 436 -13.96 -31.48 -0.90
C HIS A 436 -15.24 -30.71 -1.22
N ASP A 437 -15.89 -30.11 -0.23
CA ASP A 437 -17.11 -29.32 -0.41
C ASP A 437 -16.88 -28.17 -1.40
N TRP A 438 -15.79 -27.43 -1.23
CA TRP A 438 -15.44 -26.33 -2.12
C TRP A 438 -15.19 -26.81 -3.56
N LEU A 439 -14.35 -27.84 -3.74
CA LEU A 439 -13.96 -28.32 -5.07
C LEU A 439 -15.06 -29.11 -5.78
N SER A 440 -16.12 -29.50 -5.05
CA SER A 440 -17.29 -30.20 -5.58
C SER A 440 -18.47 -29.26 -5.83
N ALA A 441 -18.34 -27.96 -5.62
CA ALA A 441 -19.41 -27.00 -5.83
C ALA A 441 -19.98 -27.10 -7.27
N PRO A 442 -21.34 -27.15 -7.43
CA PRO A 442 -21.93 -27.32 -8.75
C PRO A 442 -21.84 -26.11 -9.65
N ASP A 443 -21.81 -24.91 -9.08
CA ASP A 443 -21.66 -23.66 -9.82
C ASP A 443 -20.18 -23.40 -10.18
N ARG A 444 -19.88 -23.44 -11.45
CA ARG A 444 -18.51 -23.47 -11.97
C ARG A 444 -18.32 -22.42 -13.07
N ILE A 445 -17.22 -21.69 -13.01
CA ILE A 445 -16.85 -20.69 -14.00
C ILE A 445 -15.43 -20.97 -14.46
N VAL A 446 -15.23 -21.01 -15.78
CA VAL A 446 -13.91 -20.89 -16.40
C VAL A 446 -13.78 -19.48 -16.95
N GLN A 447 -12.81 -18.73 -16.44
CA GLN A 447 -12.43 -17.44 -16.97
C GLN A 447 -11.05 -17.53 -17.59
N TYR A 448 -10.86 -16.91 -18.76
CA TYR A 448 -9.54 -16.81 -19.35
C TYR A 448 -9.34 -15.45 -20.01
N GLN A 449 -8.11 -15.02 -20.06
CA GLN A 449 -7.71 -13.71 -20.54
C GLN A 449 -6.36 -13.81 -21.26
N ALA A 450 -6.33 -13.31 -22.51
CA ALA A 450 -5.09 -13.16 -23.27
C ALA A 450 -4.49 -11.76 -23.07
N PRO A 451 -3.17 -11.61 -23.27
CA PRO A 451 -2.55 -10.30 -23.23
C PRO A 451 -2.86 -9.52 -24.53
N LEU A 452 -3.19 -8.25 -24.37
CA LEU A 452 -3.43 -7.31 -25.48
C LEU A 452 -4.56 -7.81 -26.43
N ALA A 453 -4.42 -7.48 -27.71
CA ALA A 453 -5.32 -7.93 -28.77
C ALA A 453 -5.10 -9.39 -29.21
N ALA A 454 -4.30 -10.18 -28.49
CA ALA A 454 -4.08 -11.58 -28.82
C ALA A 454 -5.38 -12.37 -28.65
N ARG A 455 -5.71 -13.19 -29.64
CA ARG A 455 -6.85 -14.10 -29.55
C ARG A 455 -6.39 -15.43 -28.96
N VAL A 456 -7.10 -15.91 -27.96
CA VAL A 456 -6.93 -17.26 -27.40
C VAL A 456 -7.78 -18.24 -28.19
N THR A 457 -7.29 -19.45 -28.37
CA THR A 457 -8.17 -20.54 -28.87
C THR A 457 -9.32 -20.71 -27.87
N PRO A 458 -10.57 -20.50 -28.26
CA PRO A 458 -11.71 -20.59 -27.38
C PRO A 458 -11.73 -21.91 -26.58
N ILE A 459 -12.06 -21.82 -25.33
CA ILE A 459 -12.27 -22.99 -24.44
C ILE A 459 -13.74 -23.33 -24.49
N SER A 460 -14.08 -24.55 -24.90
CA SER A 460 -15.46 -25.05 -24.97
C SER A 460 -15.82 -25.88 -23.74
N VAL A 461 -17.11 -26.10 -23.50
CA VAL A 461 -17.59 -27.02 -22.44
C VAL A 461 -17.01 -28.42 -22.66
N ALA A 462 -16.95 -28.88 -23.92
CA ALA A 462 -16.37 -30.18 -24.25
C ALA A 462 -14.86 -30.27 -23.89
N ASP A 463 -14.10 -29.21 -24.12
CA ASP A 463 -12.71 -29.13 -23.69
C ASP A 463 -12.57 -29.29 -22.17
N VAL A 464 -13.40 -28.54 -21.41
CA VAL A 464 -13.37 -28.59 -19.95
C VAL A 464 -13.70 -29.99 -19.42
N GLU A 465 -14.74 -30.60 -19.93
CA GLU A 465 -15.13 -31.95 -19.50
C GLU A 465 -14.09 -32.98 -19.89
N GLN A 466 -13.45 -32.87 -21.07
CA GLN A 466 -12.35 -33.73 -21.48
C GLN A 466 -11.12 -33.56 -20.55
N MET A 467 -10.77 -32.34 -20.20
CA MET A 467 -9.66 -32.05 -19.26
C MET A 467 -9.92 -32.64 -17.88
N ARG A 468 -11.16 -32.49 -17.37
CA ARG A 468 -11.59 -33.10 -16.10
C ARG A 468 -11.49 -34.60 -16.16
N HIS A 469 -12.00 -35.22 -17.25
CA HIS A 469 -11.92 -36.64 -17.42
C HIS A 469 -10.46 -37.15 -17.44
N ARG A 470 -9.59 -36.48 -18.19
CA ARG A 470 -8.15 -36.79 -18.20
C ARG A 470 -7.53 -36.72 -16.81
N ALA A 471 -7.82 -35.64 -16.05
CA ALA A 471 -7.33 -35.51 -14.69
C ALA A 471 -7.84 -36.63 -13.78
N ASN A 472 -9.12 -36.92 -13.84
CA ASN A 472 -9.72 -37.95 -13.00
C ASN A 472 -9.20 -39.37 -13.29
N THR A 473 -8.76 -39.64 -14.52
CA THR A 473 -8.20 -40.95 -14.92
C THR A 473 -6.68 -41.05 -14.83
N ALA A 474 -6.01 -39.91 -14.57
CA ALA A 474 -4.57 -39.85 -14.44
C ALA A 474 -4.09 -40.43 -13.10
N THR A 475 -2.99 -41.19 -13.14
CA THR A 475 -2.22 -41.53 -11.94
C THR A 475 -1.19 -40.44 -11.71
N LEU A 476 -1.42 -39.60 -10.71
CA LEU A 476 -0.56 -38.47 -10.38
C LEU A 476 0.45 -38.88 -9.30
N ALA A 477 1.66 -38.33 -9.36
CA ALA A 477 2.63 -38.50 -8.29
C ALA A 477 2.17 -37.80 -7.01
N PRO A 478 2.49 -38.30 -5.81
CA PRO A 478 2.23 -37.60 -4.57
C PRO A 478 2.93 -36.24 -4.55
N PRO A 479 2.40 -35.29 -3.82
CA PRO A 479 3.05 -33.98 -3.64
C PRO A 479 4.48 -34.17 -3.11
N ILE A 480 5.39 -33.35 -3.59
CA ILE A 480 6.80 -33.42 -3.15
C ILE A 480 6.85 -32.94 -1.69
N PRO A 481 7.33 -33.79 -0.75
CA PRO A 481 7.51 -33.35 0.63
C PRO A 481 8.46 -32.15 0.66
N LYS A 482 8.13 -31.08 1.38
CA LYS A 482 9.11 -30.03 1.65
C LYS A 482 10.35 -30.67 2.24
N PRO A 483 11.55 -30.42 1.68
CA PRO A 483 12.77 -30.84 2.32
C PRO A 483 12.80 -30.27 3.74
N ARG A 484 13.15 -31.10 4.72
CA ARG A 484 13.36 -30.61 6.09
C ARG A 484 14.47 -29.56 6.01
N PRO A 485 14.28 -28.38 6.67
CA PRO A 485 15.30 -27.34 6.64
C PRO A 485 16.60 -27.92 7.18
N THR A 486 17.63 -27.99 6.34
CA THR A 486 18.98 -28.23 6.79
C THR A 486 19.45 -27.01 7.58
N THR A 487 19.99 -27.21 8.76
CA THR A 487 20.70 -26.15 9.48
C THR A 487 21.96 -25.81 8.69
N ILE A 488 22.12 -24.53 8.37
CA ILE A 488 23.38 -24.04 7.81
C ILE A 488 24.20 -23.36 8.90
N ASP A 489 25.51 -23.55 8.81
CA ASP A 489 26.45 -22.81 9.63
C ASP A 489 27.27 -21.91 8.70
N LEU A 490 27.22 -20.60 8.92
CA LEU A 490 27.96 -19.64 8.09
C LEU A 490 29.42 -19.62 8.55
N PRO A 491 30.37 -19.71 7.61
CA PRO A 491 31.78 -19.58 7.96
C PRO A 491 32.04 -18.21 8.59
N HIS A 492 32.88 -18.20 9.62
CA HIS A 492 33.32 -16.96 10.24
C HIS A 492 33.99 -16.04 9.21
N VAL A 493 33.62 -14.78 9.19
CA VAL A 493 34.29 -13.79 8.37
C VAL A 493 35.72 -13.60 8.86
N ILE A 494 36.68 -13.93 7.98
CA ILE A 494 38.10 -13.76 8.24
C ILE A 494 38.59 -12.56 7.42
N THR A 495 39.25 -11.60 8.08
CA THR A 495 39.80 -10.43 7.41
C THR A 495 41.25 -10.16 7.91
N THR A 496 42.06 -9.63 7.02
CA THR A 496 43.38 -9.07 7.32
C THR A 496 43.35 -7.56 7.44
N ALA A 497 42.16 -6.97 7.27
CA ALA A 497 41.98 -5.53 7.35
C ALA A 497 42.20 -5.01 8.77
N TYR A 498 42.64 -3.77 8.89
CA TYR A 498 42.85 -3.07 10.16
C TYR A 498 42.30 -1.64 10.09
N ILE A 499 42.06 -1.03 11.23
CA ILE A 499 41.60 0.34 11.34
C ILE A 499 42.77 1.28 11.11
N THR A 500 42.69 2.13 10.10
CA THR A 500 43.74 3.16 9.79
C THR A 500 43.46 4.50 10.45
N HIS A 501 42.16 4.82 10.67
CA HIS A 501 41.75 6.07 11.30
C HIS A 501 40.51 5.89 12.15
N MET A 502 40.42 6.63 13.26
CA MET A 502 39.26 6.67 14.14
C MET A 502 38.98 8.10 14.60
N ALA A 503 37.73 8.51 14.54
CA ALA A 503 37.25 9.80 15.04
C ALA A 503 35.97 9.60 15.85
N ARG A 504 35.63 10.61 16.68
CA ARG A 504 34.38 10.63 17.45
C ARG A 504 33.74 12.03 17.36
N HIS A 505 32.48 12.07 17.00
CA HIS A 505 31.63 13.26 16.94
C HIS A 505 30.38 13.03 17.78
N GLY A 506 30.34 13.51 19.01
CA GLY A 506 29.24 13.23 19.93
C GLY A 506 29.05 11.73 20.19
N ASP A 507 27.87 11.21 19.85
CA ASP A 507 27.51 9.79 20.00
C ASP A 507 27.88 8.94 18.78
N THR A 508 28.46 9.55 17.74
CA THR A 508 28.92 8.85 16.53
C THR A 508 30.43 8.56 16.61
N ARG A 509 30.80 7.33 16.31
CA ARG A 509 32.20 6.89 16.11
C ARG A 509 32.38 6.59 14.61
N THR A 510 33.44 7.14 14.03
CA THR A 510 33.83 6.92 12.65
C THR A 510 35.12 6.11 12.59
N TYR A 511 35.15 5.10 11.74
CA TYR A 511 36.31 4.25 11.50
C TYR A 511 36.61 4.21 10.01
N THR A 512 37.90 4.26 9.63
CA THR A 512 38.35 4.01 8.27
C THR A 512 39.20 2.74 8.29
N LEU A 513 38.92 1.83 7.34
CA LEU A 513 39.61 0.56 7.22
C LEU A 513 40.72 0.65 6.16
N SER A 514 41.68 -0.26 6.24
CA SER A 514 42.79 -0.36 5.28
C SER A 514 42.34 -0.67 3.85
N THR A 515 41.13 -1.16 3.67
CA THR A 515 40.46 -1.40 2.38
C THR A 515 39.82 -0.14 1.77
N GLY A 516 39.82 0.97 2.50
CA GLY A 516 39.11 2.20 2.12
C GLY A 516 37.63 2.25 2.55
N ASP A 517 37.11 1.16 3.10
CA ASP A 517 35.76 1.14 3.64
C ASP A 517 35.67 2.01 4.91
N ARG A 518 34.48 2.57 5.16
CA ARG A 518 34.22 3.43 6.32
C ARG A 518 33.07 2.89 7.14
N VAL A 519 33.13 3.02 8.45
CA VAL A 519 32.06 2.64 9.37
C VAL A 519 31.74 3.82 10.27
N LEU A 520 30.49 4.29 10.22
CA LEU A 520 29.96 5.33 11.11
C LEU A 520 28.93 4.67 12.04
N TRP A 521 29.25 4.61 13.32
CA TRP A 521 28.46 3.97 14.34
C TRP A 521 27.81 5.00 15.25
N LEU A 522 26.50 5.19 15.12
CA LEU A 522 25.69 6.06 15.98
C LEU A 522 25.04 5.22 17.09
N ALA A 523 25.42 5.52 18.33
CA ALA A 523 24.73 4.96 19.51
C ALA A 523 23.43 5.72 19.73
N HIS A 524 22.27 5.07 19.52
CA HIS A 524 20.99 5.76 19.62
C HIS A 524 19.88 4.84 20.18
N PRO A 525 19.07 5.32 21.18
CA PRO A 525 18.05 4.53 21.85
C PRO A 525 16.90 4.05 20.97
N SER A 526 16.66 4.69 19.82
CA SER A 526 15.63 4.23 18.86
C SER A 526 15.88 2.82 18.33
N ALA A 527 17.10 2.34 18.34
CA ALA A 527 17.46 0.99 17.92
C ALA A 527 16.97 -0.11 18.88
N LYS A 528 16.73 0.22 20.15
CA LYS A 528 16.33 -0.74 21.19
C LYS A 528 17.31 -1.94 21.25
N ASP A 529 16.79 -3.15 21.07
CA ASP A 529 17.57 -4.41 21.13
C ASP A 529 18.08 -4.86 19.75
N LYS A 530 18.03 -3.98 18.76
CA LYS A 530 18.43 -4.27 17.37
C LYS A 530 19.56 -3.39 16.90
N THR A 531 20.23 -3.86 15.86
CA THR A 531 21.19 -3.07 15.08
C THR A 531 20.69 -2.94 13.65
N TYR A 532 20.72 -1.73 13.15
CA TYR A 532 20.34 -1.36 11.80
C TYR A 532 21.56 -0.84 11.06
N ILE A 533 21.80 -1.37 9.85
CA ILE A 533 22.98 -1.06 9.06
C ILE A 533 22.55 -0.73 7.63
N ARG A 534 23.15 0.31 7.08
CA ARG A 534 23.05 0.67 5.68
C ARG A 534 24.46 0.78 5.10
N ALA A 535 24.79 -0.11 4.19
CA ALA A 535 26.00 -0.07 3.41
C ALA A 535 25.74 0.69 2.09
N VAL A 536 26.54 1.67 1.78
CA VAL A 536 26.40 2.55 0.63
C VAL A 536 27.69 2.61 -0.16
N SER A 537 27.61 2.32 -1.45
CA SER A 537 28.70 2.53 -2.40
C SER A 537 28.25 3.40 -3.58
N THR A 538 29.21 3.91 -4.36
CA THR A 538 28.93 4.76 -5.54
C THR A 538 28.47 3.99 -6.77
N ALA A 539 28.10 2.71 -6.64
CA ALA A 539 27.67 1.86 -7.75
C ALA A 539 26.17 2.06 -8.10
N GLY A 540 25.78 3.32 -8.38
CA GLY A 540 24.41 3.65 -8.83
C GLY A 540 24.16 3.33 -10.30
N THR A 541 22.90 3.43 -10.74
CA THR A 541 22.51 3.14 -12.14
C THR A 541 23.07 4.14 -13.15
N GLN A 542 23.46 5.33 -12.70
CA GLN A 542 24.11 6.35 -13.53
C GLN A 542 25.63 6.43 -13.34
N ALA A 543 26.23 5.41 -12.72
CA ALA A 543 27.66 5.30 -12.56
C ALA A 543 28.34 5.11 -13.93
N ASP A 544 29.37 5.93 -14.18
CA ASP A 544 30.07 5.95 -15.46
C ASP A 544 30.65 4.57 -15.78
N GLY A 545 30.26 4.01 -16.93
CA GLY A 545 30.75 2.72 -17.42
C GLY A 545 30.19 1.49 -16.71
N LEU A 546 29.15 1.62 -15.88
CA LEU A 546 28.55 0.46 -15.21
C LEU A 546 27.44 -0.20 -16.02
N GLY A 547 26.66 0.55 -16.80
CA GLY A 547 25.49 0.05 -17.50
C GLY A 547 24.25 0.05 -16.58
N ALA A 548 23.28 0.93 -16.86
CA ALA A 548 22.17 1.18 -15.96
C ALA A 548 21.27 -0.05 -15.76
N TRP A 549 20.78 -0.65 -16.84
CA TRP A 549 19.87 -1.80 -16.75
C TRP A 549 20.60 -3.10 -16.37
N GLN A 550 21.86 -3.30 -16.79
CA GLN A 550 22.67 -4.45 -16.41
C GLN A 550 22.90 -4.47 -14.89
N SER A 551 23.28 -3.33 -14.31
CA SER A 551 23.51 -3.23 -12.87
C SER A 551 22.24 -3.45 -12.04
N GLN A 552 21.08 -3.00 -12.53
CA GLN A 552 19.79 -3.28 -11.88
C GLN A 552 19.44 -4.77 -11.94
N LEU A 553 19.63 -5.42 -13.10
CA LEU A 553 19.40 -6.85 -13.24
C LEU A 553 20.35 -7.66 -12.36
N ALA A 554 21.64 -7.33 -12.35
CA ALA A 554 22.62 -7.99 -11.50
C ALA A 554 22.23 -7.87 -10.02
N THR A 555 21.85 -6.66 -9.55
CA THR A 555 21.38 -6.45 -8.17
C THR A 555 20.16 -7.30 -7.85
N GLY A 556 19.16 -7.32 -8.74
CA GLY A 556 17.93 -8.10 -8.54
C GLY A 556 18.18 -9.60 -8.49
N LEU A 557 18.94 -10.12 -9.43
CA LEU A 557 19.19 -11.56 -9.57
C LEU A 557 20.11 -12.10 -8.47
N ILE A 558 21.14 -11.37 -8.04
CA ILE A 558 21.99 -11.79 -6.90
C ILE A 558 21.15 -12.02 -5.64
N PHE A 559 20.18 -11.16 -5.36
CA PHE A 559 19.31 -11.31 -4.18
C PHE A 559 18.18 -12.33 -4.35
N GLN A 560 17.96 -12.85 -5.57
CA GLN A 560 17.10 -14.00 -5.83
C GLN A 560 17.86 -15.33 -5.71
N ASN A 561 19.17 -15.30 -5.91
CA ASN A 561 20.06 -16.44 -5.76
C ASN A 561 20.58 -16.57 -4.33
N THR A 562 21.16 -17.71 -4.01
CA THR A 562 21.77 -18.01 -2.71
C THR A 562 23.26 -18.26 -2.90
N PRO A 563 24.09 -18.14 -1.84
CA PRO A 563 25.48 -18.57 -1.92
C PRO A 563 25.59 -20.00 -2.41
N ASP A 564 26.63 -20.26 -3.22
CA ASP A 564 26.78 -21.49 -4.01
C ASP A 564 26.75 -22.78 -3.21
N GLU A 565 27.13 -22.76 -1.94
CA GLU A 565 27.14 -23.88 -1.03
C GLU A 565 25.79 -24.18 -0.33
N PHE A 566 24.76 -23.34 -0.48
CA PHE A 566 23.50 -23.48 0.24
C PHE A 566 22.31 -23.57 -0.70
N ASP A 567 21.36 -24.44 -0.37
CA ASP A 567 20.06 -24.42 -1.02
C ASP A 567 19.18 -23.24 -0.51
N LYS A 568 18.27 -22.79 -1.37
CA LYS A 568 17.42 -21.62 -1.09
C LYS A 568 16.56 -21.80 0.16
N THR A 569 16.06 -22.99 0.42
CA THR A 569 15.21 -23.27 1.59
C THR A 569 16.01 -23.17 2.88
N ALA A 570 17.22 -23.74 2.91
CA ALA A 570 18.11 -23.65 4.05
C ALA A 570 18.52 -22.18 4.30
N TRP A 571 18.81 -21.43 3.24
CA TRP A 571 19.17 -20.01 3.31
C TRP A 571 18.06 -19.14 3.88
N ASP A 572 16.84 -19.31 3.38
CA ASP A 572 15.69 -18.55 3.85
C ASP A 572 15.31 -18.92 5.30
N ASN A 573 15.43 -20.18 5.69
CA ASN A 573 15.24 -20.63 7.06
C ASN A 573 16.30 -20.08 8.01
N PHE A 574 17.56 -20.01 7.59
CA PHE A 574 18.62 -19.40 8.39
C PHE A 574 18.29 -17.94 8.71
N LYS A 575 17.94 -17.13 7.69
CA LYS A 575 17.51 -15.74 7.86
C LYS A 575 16.33 -15.62 8.84
N LYS A 576 15.31 -16.46 8.66
CA LYS A 576 14.10 -16.46 9.49
C LYS A 576 14.41 -16.85 10.95
N THR A 577 15.18 -17.91 11.16
CA THR A 577 15.52 -18.44 12.49
C THR A 577 16.32 -17.43 13.31
N HIS A 578 17.29 -16.77 12.67
CA HIS A 578 18.13 -15.75 13.31
C HIS A 578 17.55 -14.33 13.22
N ARG A 579 16.34 -14.15 12.67
CA ARG A 579 15.68 -12.85 12.47
C ARG A 579 16.54 -11.82 11.74
N LEU A 580 17.26 -12.28 10.72
CA LEU A 580 18.15 -11.46 9.91
C LEU A 580 17.38 -10.89 8.72
N ASN A 581 17.54 -9.59 8.47
CA ASN A 581 17.05 -8.94 7.26
C ASN A 581 18.24 -8.47 6.42
N LEU A 582 18.17 -8.69 5.13
CA LEU A 582 19.14 -8.23 4.14
C LEU A 582 18.43 -7.95 2.84
N SER A 583 18.61 -6.76 2.30
CA SER A 583 18.04 -6.33 1.02
C SER A 583 18.95 -5.34 0.34
N ALA A 584 18.85 -5.25 -0.99
CA ALA A 584 19.57 -4.24 -1.75
C ALA A 584 18.62 -3.43 -2.63
N LYS A 585 19.00 -2.18 -2.86
CA LYS A 585 18.37 -1.29 -3.84
C LYS A 585 19.42 -0.42 -4.49
N GLN A 586 19.17 -0.02 -5.72
CA GLN A 586 20.03 0.87 -6.46
C GLN A 586 19.31 2.18 -6.75
N THR A 587 19.95 3.29 -6.46
CA THR A 587 19.50 4.63 -6.87
C THR A 587 20.29 5.08 -8.11
N ALA A 588 20.04 6.28 -8.59
CA ALA A 588 20.86 6.86 -9.67
C ALA A 588 22.37 6.87 -9.32
N HIS A 589 22.70 7.18 -8.08
CA HIS A 589 24.09 7.42 -7.65
C HIS A 589 24.67 6.34 -6.73
N GLU A 590 23.84 5.47 -6.15
CA GLU A 590 24.28 4.56 -5.09
C GLU A 590 23.71 3.16 -5.22
N LEU A 591 24.54 2.16 -4.85
CA LEU A 591 24.07 0.86 -4.40
C LEU A 591 23.93 0.92 -2.89
N ILE A 592 22.75 0.58 -2.40
CA ILE A 592 22.41 0.59 -0.97
C ILE A 592 22.04 -0.84 -0.57
N VAL A 593 22.75 -1.38 0.43
CA VAL A 593 22.40 -2.65 1.09
C VAL A 593 21.92 -2.34 2.50
N GLU A 594 20.67 -2.66 2.80
CA GLU A 594 20.06 -2.48 4.11
C GLU A 594 19.99 -3.83 4.84
N MET A 595 20.42 -3.85 6.09
CA MET A 595 20.41 -5.05 6.92
C MET A 595 20.09 -4.72 8.37
N SER A 596 19.52 -5.71 9.07
CA SER A 596 19.24 -5.60 10.52
C SER A 596 19.18 -6.95 11.19
N SER A 597 19.50 -6.97 12.48
CA SER A 597 19.39 -8.14 13.34
C SER A 597 19.10 -7.73 14.79
N ASP A 598 18.79 -8.71 15.63
CA ASP A 598 18.90 -8.56 17.08
C ASP A 598 20.39 -8.37 17.46
N ASN A 599 20.68 -7.66 18.55
CA ASN A 599 22.05 -7.26 18.91
C ASN A 599 23.00 -8.44 19.18
N ASP A 600 22.46 -9.58 19.60
CA ASP A 600 23.21 -10.83 19.85
C ASP A 600 23.49 -11.63 18.55
N LYS A 601 22.98 -11.18 17.38
CA LYS A 601 23.11 -11.85 16.09
C LYS A 601 23.95 -11.07 15.06
N LEU A 602 24.79 -10.16 15.54
CA LEU A 602 25.61 -9.33 14.65
C LEU A 602 26.65 -10.11 13.86
N ASN A 603 27.22 -11.17 14.41
CA ASN A 603 28.18 -12.00 13.69
C ASN A 603 27.51 -12.81 12.58
N GLU A 604 26.33 -13.37 12.87
CA GLU A 604 25.51 -14.07 11.87
C GLU A 604 25.06 -13.11 10.77
N LEU A 605 24.73 -11.85 11.11
CA LEU A 605 24.38 -10.83 10.13
C LEU A 605 25.56 -10.51 9.20
N MET A 606 26.78 -10.35 9.76
CA MET A 606 27.98 -10.13 8.95
C MET A 606 28.32 -11.33 8.08
N GLY A 607 28.18 -12.56 8.60
CA GLY A 607 28.31 -13.78 7.82
C GLY A 607 27.33 -13.84 6.65
N LEU A 608 26.05 -13.50 6.89
CA LEU A 608 25.00 -13.40 5.87
C LEU A 608 25.36 -12.36 4.80
N TYR A 609 25.79 -11.16 5.21
CA TYR A 609 26.20 -10.07 4.31
C TYR A 609 27.34 -10.52 3.39
N HIS A 610 28.42 -11.07 3.96
CA HIS A 610 29.56 -11.53 3.18
C HIS A 610 29.19 -12.67 2.22
N ALA A 611 28.41 -13.64 2.66
CA ALA A 611 28.00 -14.75 1.83
C ALA A 611 27.12 -14.27 0.66
N GLN A 612 26.14 -13.41 0.91
CA GLN A 612 25.24 -12.90 -0.14
C GLN A 612 25.96 -12.02 -1.15
N LEU A 613 26.88 -11.15 -0.73
CA LEU A 613 27.49 -10.19 -1.65
C LEU A 613 28.71 -10.77 -2.40
N TYR A 614 29.50 -11.63 -1.76
CA TYR A 614 30.80 -12.03 -2.27
C TYR A 614 30.93 -13.52 -2.61
N ARG A 615 29.92 -14.35 -2.25
CA ARG A 615 29.92 -15.81 -2.47
C ARG A 615 28.69 -16.30 -3.23
N THR A 616 27.80 -15.40 -3.61
CA THR A 616 26.63 -15.69 -4.44
C THR A 616 26.94 -15.36 -5.89
N THR A 617 26.66 -16.28 -6.80
CA THR A 617 26.67 -16.06 -8.24
C THR A 617 25.25 -16.16 -8.81
N ILE A 618 25.00 -15.46 -9.91
CA ILE A 618 23.76 -15.59 -10.68
C ILE A 618 23.85 -16.92 -11.44
N LYS A 619 22.99 -17.86 -11.11
CA LYS A 619 22.87 -19.18 -11.75
C LYS A 619 21.46 -19.43 -12.25
N ASP A 620 20.48 -18.86 -11.55
CA ASP A 620 19.06 -19.06 -11.79
C ASP A 620 18.35 -17.73 -12.05
N GLY A 621 17.25 -17.80 -12.81
CA GLY A 621 16.34 -16.69 -13.01
C GLY A 621 16.70 -15.76 -14.19
N LEU A 622 17.87 -15.88 -14.80
CA LEU A 622 18.24 -15.03 -15.95
C LEU A 622 17.38 -15.34 -17.18
N ASP A 623 17.21 -16.59 -17.55
CA ASP A 623 16.43 -16.98 -18.73
C ASP A 623 14.96 -16.58 -18.60
N ASP A 624 14.37 -16.75 -17.41
CA ASP A 624 13.01 -16.31 -17.13
C ASP A 624 12.88 -14.78 -17.22
N THR A 625 13.85 -14.06 -16.66
CA THR A 625 13.89 -12.60 -16.71
C THR A 625 14.09 -12.09 -18.13
N LYS A 626 14.99 -12.69 -18.90
CA LYS A 626 15.19 -12.39 -20.34
C LYS A 626 13.91 -12.62 -21.12
N SER A 627 13.29 -13.79 -20.97
CA SER A 627 12.07 -14.17 -21.68
C SER A 627 10.92 -13.20 -21.37
N ALA A 628 10.78 -12.80 -20.11
CA ALA A 628 9.79 -11.82 -19.68
C ALA A 628 10.04 -10.45 -20.31
N LEU A 629 11.27 -9.93 -20.21
CA LEU A 629 11.65 -8.64 -20.77
C LEU A 629 11.54 -8.62 -22.30
N MET A 630 11.97 -9.67 -22.98
CA MET A 630 11.84 -9.80 -24.43
C MET A 630 10.38 -9.81 -24.87
N SER A 631 9.53 -10.54 -24.17
CA SER A 631 8.08 -10.54 -24.45
C SER A 631 7.46 -9.16 -24.23
N GLU A 632 7.85 -8.46 -23.18
CA GLU A 632 7.35 -7.13 -22.84
C GLU A 632 7.82 -6.03 -23.82
N LEU A 633 9.05 -6.17 -24.33
CA LEU A 633 9.70 -5.22 -25.24
C LEU A 633 9.49 -5.55 -26.74
N ALA A 634 8.90 -6.70 -27.05
CA ALA A 634 8.57 -7.07 -28.41
C ALA A 634 7.64 -6.04 -29.09
N PRO A 635 7.63 -5.92 -30.43
CA PRO A 635 6.76 -4.98 -31.15
C PRO A 635 5.26 -5.07 -30.80
N THR A 636 4.80 -6.24 -30.37
CA THR A 636 3.44 -6.50 -29.87
C THR A 636 3.37 -6.61 -28.35
N GLY A 637 4.47 -6.32 -27.65
CA GLY A 637 4.56 -6.45 -26.18
C GLY A 637 3.84 -5.31 -25.46
N VAL A 638 3.41 -5.59 -24.24
CA VAL A 638 2.68 -4.64 -23.39
C VAL A 638 3.47 -3.38 -23.08
N LYS A 639 4.81 -3.47 -23.05
CA LYS A 639 5.68 -2.35 -22.69
C LYS A 639 6.20 -1.57 -23.91
N GLN A 640 5.84 -1.91 -25.11
CA GLN A 640 6.35 -1.16 -26.28
C GLN A 640 5.92 0.30 -26.25
N ALA A 641 4.62 0.56 -26.01
CA ALA A 641 4.11 1.93 -25.90
C ALA A 641 4.72 2.65 -24.70
N GLU A 642 4.90 1.95 -23.57
CA GLU A 642 5.57 2.48 -22.40
C GLU A 642 7.05 2.75 -22.67
N ARG A 643 7.74 1.87 -23.36
CA ARG A 643 9.14 2.10 -23.77
C ARG A 643 9.28 3.37 -24.61
N HIS A 644 8.45 3.53 -25.65
CA HIS A 644 8.47 4.74 -26.47
C HIS A 644 8.23 5.99 -25.60
N ARG A 645 7.27 5.93 -24.70
CA ARG A 645 7.02 7.01 -23.73
C ARG A 645 8.22 7.30 -22.84
N LEU A 646 8.89 6.27 -22.32
CA LEU A 646 10.08 6.43 -21.47
C LEU A 646 11.29 6.96 -22.26
N ASP A 647 11.46 6.57 -23.51
CA ASP A 647 12.50 7.10 -24.38
C ASP A 647 12.29 8.60 -24.65
N GLU A 648 11.06 9.02 -24.95
CA GLU A 648 10.74 10.43 -25.16
C GLU A 648 10.84 11.25 -23.86
N LEU A 649 10.43 10.68 -22.73
CA LEU A 649 10.60 11.32 -21.43
C LEU A 649 12.09 11.44 -21.05
N GLY A 650 12.88 10.43 -21.37
CA GLY A 650 14.34 10.44 -21.21
C GLY A 650 14.99 11.56 -22.04
N LYS A 651 14.59 11.74 -23.30
CA LYS A 651 15.04 12.83 -24.17
C LYS A 651 14.62 14.18 -23.59
N LEU A 652 13.34 14.34 -23.24
CA LEU A 652 12.75 15.56 -22.67
C LEU A 652 13.46 16.03 -21.40
N ARG A 653 13.86 15.08 -20.54
CA ARG A 653 14.46 15.34 -19.23
C ARG A 653 15.95 15.08 -19.16
N HIS A 654 16.58 14.74 -20.26
CA HIS A 654 18.00 14.35 -20.32
C HIS A 654 18.33 13.16 -19.38
N LEU A 655 17.41 12.22 -19.23
CA LEU A 655 17.61 11.04 -18.41
C LEU A 655 18.22 9.90 -19.26
N PRO A 656 19.12 9.09 -18.69
CA PRO A 656 19.64 7.92 -19.39
C PRO A 656 18.54 6.90 -19.64
N ASN A 657 18.62 6.20 -20.77
CA ASN A 657 17.72 5.07 -21.03
C ASN A 657 18.10 3.89 -20.14
N HIS A 658 17.15 3.37 -19.40
CA HIS A 658 17.33 2.24 -18.48
C HIS A 658 16.74 0.93 -19.02
N LEU A 659 16.24 0.90 -20.25
CA LEU A 659 15.68 -0.30 -20.86
C LEU A 659 16.64 -0.85 -21.92
N PRO A 660 16.89 -2.18 -21.93
CA PRO A 660 17.69 -2.83 -22.96
C PRO A 660 16.97 -2.85 -24.32
N SER A 661 17.73 -2.96 -25.39
CA SER A 661 17.22 -3.40 -26.68
C SER A 661 17.03 -4.93 -26.67
N LEU A 662 16.26 -5.45 -27.64
CA LEU A 662 16.12 -6.91 -27.80
C LEU A 662 17.47 -7.60 -28.12
N ASP A 663 18.32 -6.95 -28.91
CA ASP A 663 19.64 -7.48 -29.28
C ASP A 663 20.58 -7.55 -28.05
N GLU A 664 20.58 -6.54 -27.19
CA GLU A 664 21.35 -6.55 -25.96
C GLU A 664 20.86 -7.65 -25.01
N LEU A 665 19.53 -7.87 -24.91
CA LEU A 665 19.00 -8.97 -24.12
C LEU A 665 19.40 -10.34 -24.68
N HIS A 666 19.41 -10.53 -26.01
CA HIS A 666 19.86 -11.77 -26.62
C HIS A 666 21.31 -12.10 -26.28
N GLN A 667 22.19 -11.09 -26.22
CA GLN A 667 23.60 -11.24 -25.95
C GLN A 667 23.96 -11.35 -24.47
N LEU A 668 23.00 -11.03 -23.58
CA LEU A 668 23.21 -11.05 -22.13
C LEU A 668 23.37 -12.49 -21.62
N ASP A 669 24.38 -12.72 -20.80
CA ASP A 669 24.66 -13.97 -20.10
C ASP A 669 24.92 -13.74 -18.60
N GLU A 670 25.00 -14.84 -17.85
CA GLU A 670 25.24 -14.80 -16.39
C GLU A 670 26.62 -14.23 -16.07
N ASP A 671 27.65 -14.53 -16.91
CA ASP A 671 29.03 -14.08 -16.69
C ASP A 671 29.12 -12.56 -16.77
N THR A 672 28.41 -11.94 -17.70
CA THR A 672 28.31 -10.47 -17.82
C THR A 672 27.70 -9.84 -16.57
N LEU A 673 26.63 -10.42 -16.05
CA LEU A 673 25.97 -9.90 -14.84
C LEU A 673 26.80 -10.18 -13.58
N ASN A 674 27.42 -11.35 -13.47
CA ASN A 674 28.32 -11.68 -12.36
C ASN A 674 29.53 -10.74 -12.34
N HIS A 675 30.14 -10.46 -13.49
CA HIS A 675 31.21 -9.50 -13.59
C HIS A 675 30.76 -8.06 -13.24
N THR A 676 29.55 -7.67 -13.68
CA THR A 676 28.96 -6.38 -13.30
C THR A 676 28.82 -6.28 -11.79
N TRP A 677 28.26 -7.31 -11.15
CA TRP A 677 28.11 -7.38 -9.70
C TRP A 677 29.44 -7.34 -8.96
N GLU A 678 30.44 -8.09 -9.42
CA GLU A 678 31.79 -8.04 -8.85
C GLU A 678 32.38 -6.62 -8.87
N ARG A 679 32.24 -5.92 -9.99
CA ARG A 679 32.70 -4.51 -10.08
C ARG A 679 31.97 -3.61 -9.10
N MET A 680 30.67 -3.79 -8.91
CA MET A 680 29.85 -3.00 -7.99
C MET A 680 30.27 -3.23 -6.53
N THR A 681 30.49 -4.46 -6.13
CA THR A 681 30.81 -4.85 -4.76
C THR A 681 32.25 -4.61 -4.36
N ARG A 682 33.18 -4.47 -5.32
CA ARG A 682 34.59 -4.09 -5.05
C ARG A 682 34.80 -2.59 -4.87
N THR A 683 33.75 -1.79 -4.94
CA THR A 683 33.80 -0.34 -4.72
C THR A 683 33.82 -0.06 -3.22
N PRO A 684 34.67 0.89 -2.74
CA PRO A 684 34.67 1.27 -1.32
C PRO A 684 33.28 1.58 -0.80
N THR A 685 32.95 1.04 0.36
CA THR A 685 31.61 1.10 0.96
C THR A 685 31.63 1.86 2.28
N THR A 686 30.65 2.74 2.50
CA THR A 686 30.43 3.39 3.77
C THR A 686 29.25 2.71 4.48
N PHE A 687 29.49 2.23 5.70
CA PHE A 687 28.49 1.60 6.54
C PHE A 687 27.97 2.59 7.57
N TYR A 688 26.71 2.93 7.48
CA TYR A 688 25.99 3.72 8.49
C TYR A 688 25.27 2.77 9.43
N ILE A 689 25.50 2.91 10.72
CA ILE A 689 24.99 2.00 11.74
C ILE A 689 24.28 2.79 12.83
N VAL A 690 23.07 2.37 13.15
CA VAL A 690 22.29 2.84 14.31
C VAL A 690 22.05 1.65 15.22
N SER A 691 22.61 1.70 16.43
CA SER A 691 22.55 0.61 17.37
C SER A 691 22.63 1.12 18.81
N ASN A 692 22.02 0.42 19.73
CA ASN A 692 22.21 0.63 21.16
C ASN A 692 23.19 -0.41 21.77
N ALA A 693 23.72 -1.31 20.94
CA ALA A 693 24.73 -2.29 21.34
C ALA A 693 26.14 -1.70 21.37
N THR A 694 26.97 -2.26 22.20
CA THR A 694 28.43 -2.07 22.15
C THR A 694 29.06 -3.45 22.05
N PRO A 695 29.43 -3.91 20.84
CA PRO A 695 30.05 -5.22 20.67
C PRO A 695 31.29 -5.38 21.53
N ALA A 696 31.43 -6.55 22.13
CA ALA A 696 32.69 -6.94 22.76
C ALA A 696 33.81 -6.90 21.71
N HIS A 697 34.98 -6.36 22.05
CA HIS A 697 36.09 -6.19 21.11
C HIS A 697 35.71 -5.36 19.86
N MET A 698 35.06 -4.21 20.06
CA MET A 698 34.55 -3.31 19.00
C MET A 698 35.55 -3.13 17.86
N GLY A 699 36.85 -2.91 18.15
CA GLY A 699 37.86 -2.74 17.11
C GLY A 699 38.00 -3.94 16.18
N GLN A 700 37.92 -5.16 16.73
CA GLN A 700 37.95 -6.38 15.94
C GLN A 700 36.64 -6.58 15.15
N PHE A 701 35.51 -6.27 15.76
CA PHE A 701 34.21 -6.37 15.08
C PHE A 701 34.12 -5.40 13.87
N ILE A 702 34.63 -4.18 14.01
CA ILE A 702 34.66 -3.20 12.91
C ILE A 702 35.44 -3.69 11.71
N THR A 703 36.48 -4.51 11.86
CA THR A 703 37.21 -5.04 10.72
C THR A 703 36.39 -6.03 9.86
N LEU A 704 35.30 -6.58 10.38
CA LEU A 704 34.39 -7.47 9.62
C LEU A 704 33.63 -6.72 8.50
N PHE A 705 33.60 -5.39 8.53
CA PHE A 705 33.00 -4.59 7.46
C PHE A 705 33.93 -4.38 6.26
N ALA A 706 35.17 -4.82 6.35
CA ALA A 706 36.12 -4.68 5.25
C ALA A 706 35.73 -5.52 4.04
N ASN A 707 35.91 -4.95 2.86
CA ASN A 707 35.74 -5.67 1.61
C ASN A 707 36.80 -6.80 1.54
N PRO A 708 36.40 -8.07 1.30
CA PRO A 708 37.34 -9.19 1.21
C PRO A 708 38.18 -9.16 -0.07
N ASN A 709 37.73 -8.43 -1.09
CA ASN A 709 38.39 -8.33 -2.38
C ASN A 709 39.24 -7.05 -2.48
N PRO A 710 40.31 -7.01 -3.28
CA PRO A 710 41.04 -5.77 -3.50
C PRO A 710 40.11 -4.65 -3.99
N PRO A 711 40.11 -3.46 -3.38
CA PRO A 711 39.20 -2.39 -3.73
C PRO A 711 39.50 -1.83 -5.12
N LEU A 712 38.42 -1.51 -5.85
CA LEU A 712 38.45 -0.69 -7.06
C LEU A 712 38.26 0.78 -6.70
N THR A 713 38.53 1.68 -7.67
CA THR A 713 38.22 3.10 -7.53
C THR A 713 36.70 3.29 -7.42
N ALA A 714 36.25 4.22 -6.62
CA ALA A 714 34.86 4.63 -6.56
C ALA A 714 34.35 5.06 -7.95
N PHE A 715 33.13 4.72 -8.28
CA PHE A 715 32.51 5.14 -9.55
C PHE A 715 32.32 6.67 -9.55
N ARG A 716 32.49 7.26 -10.72
CA ARG A 716 32.16 8.65 -10.99
C ARG A 716 30.74 8.74 -11.53
N HIS A 717 30.14 9.88 -11.37
CA HIS A 717 28.82 10.20 -11.92
C HIS A 717 28.94 11.50 -12.72
N THR A 718 28.70 11.40 -14.02
CA THR A 718 28.64 12.59 -14.88
C THR A 718 27.35 13.35 -14.56
N ALA A 719 27.46 14.63 -14.22
CA ALA A 719 26.29 15.45 -13.93
C ALA A 719 25.36 15.56 -15.13
N THR A 720 24.10 15.19 -14.96
CA THR A 720 23.07 15.35 -16.00
C THR A 720 22.83 16.85 -16.24
N PRO A 721 22.89 17.35 -17.50
CA PRO A 721 22.56 18.74 -17.82
C PRO A 721 21.15 19.11 -17.32
N LEU A 722 20.95 20.41 -17.03
CA LEU A 722 19.61 20.90 -16.73
C LEU A 722 18.79 20.89 -18.02
N ALA A 723 17.65 20.22 -18.03
CA ALA A 723 16.75 20.23 -19.16
C ALA A 723 16.07 21.60 -19.32
N THR A 724 16.00 22.10 -20.55
CA THR A 724 15.29 23.33 -20.91
C THR A 724 13.79 23.12 -20.93
N SER A 725 13.02 24.23 -20.96
CA SER A 725 11.57 24.15 -21.05
C SER A 725 11.14 23.58 -22.39
N ASP A 726 10.29 22.56 -22.36
CA ASP A 726 9.75 21.90 -23.53
C ASP A 726 8.40 21.22 -23.22
N THR A 727 7.60 20.94 -24.25
CA THR A 727 6.29 20.30 -24.14
C THR A 727 6.14 19.21 -25.18
N VAL A 728 5.83 18.01 -24.72
CA VAL A 728 5.57 16.86 -25.60
C VAL A 728 4.11 16.41 -25.42
N LYS A 729 3.39 16.30 -26.55
CA LYS A 729 2.03 15.77 -26.58
C LYS A 729 2.03 14.36 -27.19
N PHE A 730 1.38 13.46 -26.54
CA PHE A 730 1.18 12.07 -26.96
C PHE A 730 -0.30 11.78 -27.13
N ALA A 731 -0.63 10.86 -28.04
CA ALA A 731 -1.98 10.35 -28.24
C ALA A 731 -1.92 8.82 -28.24
N HIS A 732 -2.00 8.18 -27.07
CA HIS A 732 -1.79 6.74 -27.02
C HIS A 732 -2.83 5.95 -26.20
N HIS A 733 -3.69 6.60 -25.44
CA HIS A 733 -4.75 5.92 -24.70
C HIS A 733 -6.14 6.15 -25.31
N ASN A 734 -7.12 5.34 -24.92
CA ASN A 734 -8.50 5.41 -25.45
C ASN A 734 -9.46 6.11 -24.48
N GLU A 735 -8.98 6.42 -23.28
CA GLU A 735 -9.79 7.05 -22.24
C GLU A 735 -10.04 8.53 -22.58
N PRO A 736 -11.25 9.08 -22.38
CA PRO A 736 -11.60 10.46 -22.72
C PRO A 736 -11.03 11.46 -21.70
N ARG A 737 -9.70 11.44 -21.52
CA ARG A 737 -8.96 12.28 -20.57
C ARG A 737 -7.61 12.70 -21.12
N ALA A 738 -7.04 13.76 -20.54
CA ALA A 738 -5.63 14.10 -20.69
C ALA A 738 -4.89 13.87 -19.38
N ASP A 739 -3.82 13.09 -19.43
CA ASP A 739 -2.92 12.90 -18.29
C ASP A 739 -1.72 13.85 -18.41
N VAL A 740 -1.62 14.81 -17.51
CA VAL A 740 -0.62 15.88 -17.54
C VAL A 740 0.44 15.65 -16.47
N GLN A 741 1.70 15.77 -16.85
CA GLN A 741 2.82 15.81 -15.94
C GLN A 741 3.68 17.04 -16.25
N LEU A 742 4.08 17.76 -15.18
CA LEU A 742 4.94 18.92 -15.25
C LEU A 742 6.08 18.75 -14.27
N TRP A 743 7.31 18.79 -14.79
CA TRP A 743 8.52 18.82 -13.97
C TRP A 743 9.16 20.21 -14.07
N THR A 744 9.74 20.64 -12.97
CA THR A 744 10.58 21.84 -12.96
C THR A 744 11.77 21.61 -12.05
N THR A 745 12.94 22.11 -12.46
CA THR A 745 14.20 21.86 -11.77
C THR A 745 14.94 23.17 -11.55
N THR A 746 15.35 23.42 -10.29
CA THR A 746 16.08 24.62 -9.90
C THR A 746 17.41 24.25 -9.24
N PRO A 747 18.58 24.70 -9.71
CA PRO A 747 19.84 24.52 -9.00
C PRO A 747 19.79 25.13 -7.60
N HIS A 748 20.17 24.39 -6.58
CA HIS A 748 20.21 24.84 -5.19
C HIS A 748 21.14 23.96 -4.34
N ALA A 749 22.10 24.58 -3.65
CA ALA A 749 22.98 23.84 -2.76
C ALA A 749 22.18 23.20 -1.62
N TRP A 750 22.49 21.94 -1.30
CA TRP A 750 21.78 21.26 -0.24
C TRP A 750 22.14 21.82 1.15
N GLN A 751 21.12 22.13 1.93
CA GLN A 751 21.22 22.48 3.34
C GLN A 751 20.04 21.86 4.08
N GLY A 752 20.23 21.35 5.31
CA GLY A 752 19.18 20.67 6.08
C GLY A 752 17.94 21.52 6.32
N VAL A 753 18.13 22.84 6.58
CA VAL A 753 17.02 23.79 6.76
C VAL A 753 16.22 23.97 5.47
N ASP A 754 16.90 24.09 4.33
CA ASP A 754 16.24 24.27 3.04
C ASP A 754 15.54 22.98 2.59
N ALA A 755 16.16 21.82 2.82
CA ALA A 755 15.55 20.52 2.53
C ALA A 755 14.27 20.29 3.37
N MET A 756 14.30 20.61 4.66
CA MET A 756 13.11 20.62 5.53
C MET A 756 12.03 21.57 4.98
N THR A 757 12.43 22.80 4.64
CA THR A 757 11.48 23.83 4.16
C THR A 757 10.82 23.42 2.84
N VAL A 758 11.57 22.84 1.89
CA VAL A 758 11.06 22.28 0.62
C VAL A 758 10.06 21.14 0.91
N ASN A 759 10.38 20.26 1.85
CA ASN A 759 9.46 19.18 2.22
C ASN A 759 8.13 19.69 2.81
N LEU A 760 8.17 20.75 3.63
CA LEU A 760 6.96 21.37 4.16
C LEU A 760 6.12 22.05 3.08
N LEU A 761 6.77 22.67 2.11
CA LEU A 761 6.11 23.31 0.97
C LEU A 761 5.35 22.34 0.07
N LYS A 762 5.71 21.06 0.04
CA LYS A 762 4.97 20.03 -0.72
C LYS A 762 3.47 20.07 -0.45
N ASN A 763 3.07 20.04 0.81
CA ASN A 763 1.66 20.06 1.20
C ASN A 763 1.02 21.43 0.94
N ILE A 764 1.69 22.52 1.29
CA ILE A 764 1.18 23.88 1.06
C ILE A 764 0.91 24.10 -0.43
N THR A 765 1.86 23.74 -1.28
CA THR A 765 1.72 23.90 -2.73
C THR A 765 0.60 23.02 -3.28
N SER A 766 0.50 21.76 -2.82
CA SER A 766 -0.58 20.85 -3.19
C SER A 766 -1.96 21.44 -2.85
N ASP A 767 -2.11 22.06 -1.68
CA ASP A 767 -3.37 22.67 -1.26
C ASP A 767 -3.72 23.91 -2.11
N LYS A 768 -2.73 24.78 -2.43
CA LYS A 768 -2.97 25.94 -3.31
C LYS A 768 -3.34 25.51 -4.73
N LEU A 769 -2.67 24.49 -5.27
CA LEU A 769 -2.99 23.94 -6.59
C LEU A 769 -4.40 23.31 -6.63
N LYS A 770 -4.78 22.57 -5.58
CA LYS A 770 -6.14 22.00 -5.47
C LYS A 770 -7.20 23.07 -5.42
N LEU A 771 -6.99 24.10 -4.59
CA LEU A 771 -7.91 25.23 -4.48
C LEU A 771 -8.19 25.86 -5.86
N THR A 772 -7.12 26.17 -6.61
CA THR A 772 -7.29 26.82 -7.92
C THR A 772 -7.83 25.87 -8.98
N LEU A 773 -7.17 24.71 -9.21
CA LEU A 773 -7.47 23.84 -10.35
C LEU A 773 -8.76 23.03 -10.16
N ARG A 774 -9.05 22.62 -8.93
CA ARG A 774 -10.19 21.77 -8.61
C ARG A 774 -11.41 22.57 -8.15
N ASP A 775 -11.21 23.45 -7.16
CA ASP A 775 -12.36 24.05 -6.45
C ASP A 775 -12.83 25.35 -7.15
N GLU A 776 -11.93 26.16 -7.72
CA GLU A 776 -12.27 27.39 -8.44
C GLU A 776 -12.53 27.15 -9.92
N LYS A 777 -11.65 26.36 -10.60
CA LYS A 777 -11.74 26.13 -12.06
C LYS A 777 -12.51 24.86 -12.44
N LEU A 778 -12.81 23.98 -11.51
CA LEU A 778 -13.54 22.74 -11.72
C LEU A 778 -12.98 21.93 -12.91
N GLY A 779 -11.66 21.96 -13.10
CA GLY A 779 -10.99 21.37 -14.25
C GLY A 779 -10.30 20.05 -13.97
N ILE A 780 -10.14 19.68 -12.70
CA ILE A 780 -9.50 18.43 -12.29
C ILE A 780 -10.21 17.81 -11.09
N TYR A 781 -10.05 16.50 -10.91
CA TYR A 781 -10.50 15.84 -9.68
C TYR A 781 -9.35 15.61 -8.70
N ARG A 782 -8.25 15.03 -9.18
CA ARG A 782 -7.06 14.72 -8.37
C ARG A 782 -5.81 15.36 -8.96
N LEU A 783 -4.91 15.75 -8.07
CA LEU A 783 -3.55 16.09 -8.42
C LEU A 783 -2.58 15.49 -7.41
N SER A 784 -1.35 15.30 -7.85
CA SER A 784 -0.21 14.97 -7.00
C SER A 784 0.89 15.99 -7.27
N PHE A 785 1.36 16.64 -6.22
CA PHE A 785 2.54 17.49 -6.27
C PHE A 785 3.61 16.97 -5.34
N ASP A 786 4.81 16.77 -5.86
CA ASP A 786 5.98 16.36 -5.12
C ASP A 786 7.13 17.33 -5.34
N THR A 787 7.95 17.55 -4.31
CA THR A 787 9.14 18.38 -4.41
C THR A 787 10.18 17.93 -3.40
N THR A 788 11.45 17.95 -3.81
CA THR A 788 12.58 17.57 -2.98
C THR A 788 13.81 18.41 -3.32
N LEU A 789 14.62 18.69 -2.32
CA LEU A 789 15.99 19.16 -2.52
C LEU A 789 16.92 17.95 -2.51
N ASN A 790 17.37 17.56 -3.69
CA ASN A 790 18.17 16.37 -3.89
C ASN A 790 19.62 16.61 -3.41
N PRO A 791 20.13 15.80 -2.47
CA PRO A 791 21.49 15.99 -1.90
C PRO A 791 22.61 15.58 -2.87
N ASP A 792 22.30 14.76 -3.89
CA ASP A 792 23.30 14.25 -4.86
C ASP A 792 23.45 15.20 -6.05
N THR A 793 22.33 15.76 -6.53
CA THR A 793 22.32 16.64 -7.71
C THR A 793 22.40 18.12 -7.36
N HIS A 794 22.23 18.49 -6.08
CA HIS A 794 22.10 19.88 -5.62
C HIS A 794 21.02 20.64 -6.40
N ARG A 795 19.84 20.03 -6.54
CA ARG A 795 18.70 20.59 -7.27
C ARG A 795 17.41 20.45 -6.47
N ILE A 796 16.56 21.45 -6.55
CA ILE A 796 15.15 21.31 -6.17
C ILE A 796 14.44 20.76 -7.38
N GLU A 797 13.84 19.59 -7.23
CA GLU A 797 13.08 18.90 -8.27
C GLU A 797 11.61 18.88 -7.86
N SER A 798 10.74 19.50 -8.65
CA SER A 798 9.30 19.53 -8.41
C SER A 798 8.56 18.81 -9.52
N HIS A 799 7.53 18.06 -9.16
CA HIS A 799 6.74 17.25 -10.10
C HIS A 799 5.25 17.37 -9.77
N LEU A 800 4.49 17.90 -10.69
CA LEU A 800 3.03 17.98 -10.67
C LEU A 800 2.43 16.97 -11.63
N LYS A 801 1.42 16.24 -11.17
CA LYS A 801 0.59 15.33 -12.00
C LYS A 801 -0.87 15.65 -11.78
N PHE A 802 -1.66 15.66 -12.84
CA PHE A 802 -3.10 15.71 -12.76
C PHE A 802 -3.75 15.12 -14.00
N THR A 803 -5.03 14.80 -13.88
CA THR A 803 -5.88 14.35 -14.98
C THR A 803 -6.99 15.36 -15.18
N THR A 804 -7.29 15.69 -16.44
CA THR A 804 -8.31 16.65 -16.85
C THR A 804 -8.99 16.21 -18.15
N SER A 805 -10.06 16.90 -18.55
CA SER A 805 -10.60 16.72 -19.90
C SER A 805 -9.63 17.20 -20.97
N PRO A 806 -9.57 16.56 -22.15
CA PRO A 806 -8.62 16.92 -23.20
C PRO A 806 -8.67 18.38 -23.64
N ASP A 807 -9.87 18.97 -23.70
CA ASP A 807 -10.12 20.37 -24.07
C ASP A 807 -9.64 21.39 -23.01
N LYS A 808 -9.51 20.98 -21.74
CA LYS A 808 -9.05 21.85 -20.66
C LYS A 808 -7.57 21.71 -20.32
N ALA A 809 -6.84 20.79 -20.96
CA ALA A 809 -5.46 20.49 -20.58
C ALA A 809 -4.54 21.74 -20.58
N ASP A 810 -4.54 22.50 -21.67
CA ASP A 810 -3.70 23.70 -21.80
C ASP A 810 -4.11 24.81 -20.82
N GLU A 811 -5.42 24.98 -20.53
CA GLU A 811 -5.92 25.93 -19.53
C GLU A 811 -5.46 25.55 -18.11
N MET A 812 -5.59 24.28 -17.72
CA MET A 812 -5.19 23.80 -16.40
C MET A 812 -3.66 23.90 -16.21
N ILE A 813 -2.88 23.65 -17.25
CA ILE A 813 -1.42 23.85 -17.24
C ILE A 813 -1.09 25.33 -17.00
N ALA A 814 -1.76 26.24 -17.69
CA ALA A 814 -1.53 27.68 -17.51
C ALA A 814 -1.83 28.14 -16.07
N HIS A 815 -2.97 27.71 -15.50
CA HIS A 815 -3.31 27.99 -14.11
C HIS A 815 -2.31 27.37 -13.12
N ALA A 816 -1.86 26.13 -13.34
CA ALA A 816 -0.85 25.50 -12.51
C ALA A 816 0.47 26.27 -12.49
N LYS A 817 0.96 26.71 -13.66
CA LYS A 817 2.15 27.58 -13.77
C LYS A 817 1.97 28.91 -13.03
N GLN A 818 0.79 29.50 -13.12
CA GLN A 818 0.48 30.77 -12.43
C GLN A 818 0.51 30.59 -10.90
N VAL A 819 -0.08 29.51 -10.37
CA VAL A 819 -0.03 29.20 -8.93
C VAL A 819 1.40 28.99 -8.48
N LEU A 820 2.20 28.19 -9.20
CA LEU A 820 3.59 27.92 -8.88
C LEU A 820 4.45 29.18 -8.91
N ALA A 821 4.28 30.04 -9.91
CA ALA A 821 5.01 31.31 -10.01
C ALA A 821 4.67 32.30 -8.89
N ASN A 822 3.40 32.34 -8.46
CA ASN A 822 2.92 33.25 -7.43
C ASN A 822 2.96 32.63 -6.02
N LEU A 823 3.45 31.41 -5.86
CA LEU A 823 3.41 30.67 -4.62
C LEU A 823 3.94 31.44 -3.40
N PRO A 824 5.07 32.20 -3.49
CA PRO A 824 5.54 32.99 -2.35
C PRO A 824 4.49 33.95 -1.78
N ALA A 825 3.70 34.58 -2.63
CA ALA A 825 2.66 35.51 -2.23
C ALA A 825 1.40 34.83 -1.68
N LEU A 826 1.18 33.56 -2.01
CA LEU A 826 0.02 32.76 -1.58
C LEU A 826 0.20 32.12 -0.21
N ILE A 827 1.41 32.18 0.38
CA ILE A 827 1.68 31.60 1.71
C ILE A 827 1.16 32.53 2.81
N THR A 828 0.34 32.02 3.68
CA THR A 828 -0.31 32.75 4.77
C THR A 828 0.25 32.35 6.14
N THR A 829 -0.11 33.10 7.18
CA THR A 829 0.23 32.78 8.58
C THR A 829 -0.36 31.42 8.99
N ASP A 830 -1.55 31.06 8.46
CA ASP A 830 -2.17 29.77 8.74
C ASP A 830 -1.34 28.61 8.15
N ASP A 831 -0.78 28.76 6.95
CA ASP A 831 0.12 27.79 6.35
C ASP A 831 1.37 27.54 7.22
N ILE A 832 1.91 28.59 7.87
CA ILE A 832 3.03 28.45 8.81
C ILE A 832 2.63 27.62 10.03
N ASN A 833 1.49 27.93 10.62
CA ASN A 833 1.00 27.20 11.80
C ASN A 833 0.75 25.72 11.48
N LYS A 834 0.19 25.44 10.31
CA LYS A 834 0.03 24.07 9.79
C LYS A 834 1.38 23.39 9.56
N ALA A 835 2.35 24.09 8.96
CA ALA A 835 3.69 23.55 8.74
C ALA A 835 4.39 23.21 10.05
N LYS A 836 4.33 24.08 11.06
CA LYS A 836 4.90 23.84 12.41
C LYS A 836 4.27 22.62 13.06
N SER A 837 2.95 22.53 13.06
CA SER A 837 2.22 21.37 13.63
C SER A 837 2.57 20.07 12.88
N THR A 838 2.60 20.10 11.55
CA THR A 838 2.98 18.94 10.73
C THR A 838 4.40 18.50 11.03
N PHE A 839 5.36 19.42 11.09
CA PHE A 839 6.75 19.12 11.41
C PHE A 839 6.88 18.48 12.79
N ALA A 840 6.29 19.09 13.84
CA ALA A 840 6.35 18.59 15.20
C ALA A 840 5.80 17.16 15.32
N ASN A 841 4.64 16.88 14.67
CA ASN A 841 4.05 15.57 14.67
C ASN A 841 4.91 14.50 13.95
N GLN A 842 5.48 14.87 12.80
CA GLN A 842 6.38 13.98 12.07
C GLN A 842 7.68 13.76 12.85
N GLU A 843 8.23 14.78 13.48
CA GLU A 843 9.48 14.67 14.23
C GLU A 843 9.35 13.78 15.46
N LYS A 844 8.22 13.84 16.17
CA LYS A 844 7.93 12.91 17.29
C LYS A 844 8.00 11.43 16.85
N SER A 845 7.49 11.12 15.67
CA SER A 845 7.59 9.76 15.10
C SER A 845 9.01 9.42 14.65
N ARG A 846 9.67 10.36 13.97
CA ARG A 846 11.01 10.20 13.41
C ARG A 846 12.10 9.98 14.46
N GLN A 847 11.95 10.58 15.64
CA GLN A 847 12.90 10.40 16.74
C GLN A 847 12.97 8.94 17.23
N ASN A 848 11.88 8.19 17.10
CA ASN A 848 11.79 6.80 17.52
C ASN A 848 12.05 5.79 16.39
N ASP A 849 12.32 6.27 15.18
CA ASP A 849 12.56 5.43 14.01
C ASP A 849 14.05 5.30 13.68
N PRO A 850 14.65 4.11 13.80
CA PRO A 850 16.07 3.91 13.53
C PRO A 850 16.46 4.15 12.07
N TYR A 851 15.55 3.92 11.12
CA TYR A 851 15.81 4.20 9.70
C TYR A 851 15.90 5.70 9.42
N THR A 852 15.14 6.51 10.13
CA THR A 852 15.29 7.97 10.08
C THR A 852 16.69 8.40 10.53
N TRP A 853 17.22 7.79 11.58
CA TRP A 853 18.58 8.11 12.07
C TRP A 853 19.65 7.61 11.11
N LEU A 854 19.48 6.45 10.46
CA LEU A 854 20.36 6.01 9.36
C LEU A 854 20.37 7.03 8.22
N ASN A 855 19.22 7.53 7.80
CA ASN A 855 19.13 8.57 6.76
C ASN A 855 19.83 9.87 7.18
N ARG A 856 19.61 10.32 8.40
CA ARG A 856 20.24 11.54 8.94
C ARG A 856 21.75 11.41 9.03
N LEU A 857 22.23 10.24 9.46
CA LEU A 857 23.66 9.96 9.54
C LEU A 857 24.31 9.99 8.16
N ALA A 858 23.69 9.30 7.20
CA ALA A 858 24.17 9.27 5.81
C ALA A 858 24.15 10.64 5.14
N LEU A 859 23.07 11.41 5.31
CA LEU A 859 22.98 12.78 4.79
C LEU A 859 24.01 13.69 5.42
N SER A 860 24.25 13.56 6.72
CA SER A 860 25.23 14.38 7.44
C SER A 860 26.66 14.09 6.97
N ASP A 861 27.00 12.81 6.76
CA ASP A 861 28.32 12.41 6.24
C ASP A 861 28.55 12.89 4.79
N LYS A 862 27.54 12.81 3.93
CA LYS A 862 27.60 13.28 2.53
C LYS A 862 27.89 14.78 2.41
N GLN A 863 27.45 15.57 3.37
CA GLN A 863 27.65 17.03 3.35
C GLN A 863 29.05 17.46 3.85
N GLY A 864 29.82 16.51 4.37
CA GLY A 864 31.23 16.73 4.67
C GLY A 864 31.57 17.66 5.87
N ASP A 865 30.55 18.08 6.63
CA ASP A 865 30.68 19.07 7.70
C ASP A 865 30.68 18.42 9.10
N ASP A 866 31.62 17.53 9.39
CA ASP A 866 31.77 16.93 10.72
C ASP A 866 30.45 16.51 11.39
N LEU A 867 29.52 15.99 10.60
CA LEU A 867 28.17 15.56 11.01
C LEU A 867 27.30 16.71 11.57
N VAL A 868 27.49 17.94 11.11
CA VAL A 868 26.79 19.16 11.60
C VAL A 868 25.26 19.02 11.45
N TYR A 869 24.79 18.41 10.37
CA TYR A 869 23.36 18.21 10.17
C TYR A 869 22.70 17.36 11.27
N LEU A 870 23.35 16.33 11.82
CA LEU A 870 22.83 15.56 12.96
C LEU A 870 22.56 16.42 14.19
N ASN A 871 23.37 17.45 14.41
CA ASN A 871 23.19 18.41 15.51
C ASN A 871 22.09 19.44 15.19
N GLN A 872 21.98 19.89 13.94
CA GLN A 872 20.99 20.85 13.49
C GLN A 872 19.55 20.32 13.55
N VAL A 873 19.36 19.00 13.37
CA VAL A 873 18.03 18.36 13.37
C VAL A 873 17.19 18.74 14.59
N LYS A 874 17.81 18.94 15.76
CA LYS A 874 17.11 19.29 17.01
C LYS A 874 16.53 20.70 17.02
N HIS A 875 16.94 21.57 16.08
CA HIS A 875 16.58 22.99 16.05
C HIS A 875 15.96 23.43 14.72
N LEU A 876 15.63 22.47 13.83
CA LEU A 876 15.05 22.77 12.52
C LEU A 876 13.72 23.51 12.63
N ASP A 877 12.92 23.23 13.64
CA ASP A 877 11.62 23.86 13.90
C ASP A 877 11.69 25.38 14.02
N SER A 878 12.79 25.92 14.60
CA SER A 878 13.03 27.36 14.74
C SER A 878 13.14 28.09 13.39
N HIS A 879 13.46 27.36 12.33
CA HIS A 879 13.59 27.87 10.97
C HIS A 879 12.28 27.87 10.17
N ILE A 880 11.17 27.34 10.73
CA ILE A 880 9.86 27.38 10.07
C ILE A 880 9.25 28.77 10.25
N THR A 881 9.66 29.67 9.35
CA THR A 881 9.25 31.09 9.33
C THR A 881 8.65 31.46 7.99
N LEU A 882 7.84 32.55 7.96
CA LEU A 882 7.26 33.05 6.70
C LEU A 882 8.37 33.36 5.67
N ALA A 883 9.41 34.03 6.10
CA ALA A 883 10.52 34.42 5.22
C ALA A 883 11.22 33.20 4.57
N ASN A 884 11.47 32.12 5.34
CA ASN A 884 12.07 30.91 4.79
C ASN A 884 11.13 30.16 3.85
N LEU A 885 9.84 30.03 4.22
CA LEU A 885 8.85 29.39 3.35
C LEU A 885 8.69 30.15 2.03
N GLN A 886 8.54 31.50 2.09
CA GLN A 886 8.42 32.33 0.89
C GLN A 886 9.67 32.27 0.01
N ARG A 887 10.85 32.35 0.62
CA ARG A 887 12.15 32.26 -0.09
C ARG A 887 12.26 30.94 -0.85
N MET A 888 11.95 29.80 -0.18
CA MET A 888 12.04 28.51 -0.81
C MET A 888 10.89 28.20 -1.77
N ALA A 889 9.70 28.76 -1.51
CA ALA A 889 8.58 28.66 -2.45
C ALA A 889 8.92 29.28 -3.82
N GLY A 890 9.64 30.40 -3.84
CA GLY A 890 10.15 31.00 -5.08
C GLY A 890 11.19 30.15 -5.82
N ARG A 891 11.68 29.06 -5.22
CA ARG A 891 12.65 28.15 -5.83
C ARG A 891 12.01 26.85 -6.35
N LEU A 892 10.73 26.61 -6.03
CA LEU A 892 10.03 25.38 -6.48
C LEU A 892 9.67 25.40 -7.96
N TYR A 893 9.66 26.56 -8.59
CA TYR A 893 9.33 26.75 -9.98
C TYR A 893 10.41 27.54 -10.71
N ASN A 894 10.94 26.97 -11.77
CA ASN A 894 11.92 27.58 -12.65
C ASN A 894 11.35 27.64 -14.08
N PRO A 895 10.94 28.82 -14.60
CA PRO A 895 10.31 28.92 -15.91
C PRO A 895 11.25 28.50 -17.05
N ASP A 896 12.57 28.55 -16.87
CA ASP A 896 13.57 28.16 -17.88
C ASP A 896 13.80 26.63 -17.92
N SER A 897 13.26 25.88 -16.95
CA SER A 897 13.41 24.42 -16.85
C SER A 897 12.06 23.77 -16.49
N VAL A 898 11.07 23.91 -17.38
CA VAL A 898 9.74 23.31 -17.25
C VAL A 898 9.52 22.28 -18.35
N GLN A 899 9.53 21.01 -18.02
CA GLN A 899 9.20 19.94 -18.97
C GLN A 899 7.76 19.52 -18.76
N ILE A 900 6.95 19.51 -19.82
CA ILE A 900 5.54 19.15 -19.78
C ILE A 900 5.30 17.94 -20.69
N TRP A 901 4.63 16.98 -20.11
CA TRP A 901 4.13 15.80 -20.79
C TRP A 901 2.62 15.79 -20.76
N ILE A 902 1.99 15.69 -21.93
CA ILE A 902 0.53 15.62 -22.06
C ILE A 902 0.21 14.35 -22.83
N ASP A 903 -0.48 13.45 -22.19
CA ASP A 903 -0.94 12.21 -22.78
C ASP A 903 -2.43 12.31 -23.08
N MET A 904 -2.78 12.28 -24.37
CA MET A 904 -4.09 12.53 -24.91
C MET A 904 -4.75 11.22 -25.38
N PRO A 905 -6.08 11.18 -25.49
CA PRO A 905 -6.74 10.07 -26.18
C PRO A 905 -6.32 10.04 -27.66
N LYS A 906 -6.33 8.84 -28.24
CA LYS A 906 -6.24 8.65 -29.68
C LYS A 906 -7.46 9.28 -30.36
N GLU A 907 -7.25 9.92 -31.52
CA GLU A 907 -8.31 10.44 -32.34
C GLU A 907 -9.23 9.33 -32.88
#